data_d40a2f565a93b9616de0066611905c83
#
_entry.id   d40a2f565a93b9616de0066611905c83
#
_cell.length_a   1.000
_cell.length_b   1.000
_cell.length_c   1.000
_cell.angle_alpha   90.00
_cell.angle_beta   90.00
_cell.angle_gamma   90.00
#
_symmetry.space_group_name_H-M   'P 1'
#
loop_
_entity.id
_entity.type
_entity.pdbx_description
1 polymer ?
#
loop_
_entity_poly.entity_id
_entity_poly.type
_entity_poly.pdbx_seq_one_letter_code
_entity_poly.pdbx_strand_id
1 'polypeptide(L)'
;MHYVRGIKDMTTMRCVIVFMMLAGSVQAQWIQTDGPPGGNVYCFAVRDGNLFAGTAGGVFRSLNNGQYWTEVNDGLTTHHVWALALKETILFAGTYGGGIFRSTNDGQTWSKTSSGLTNQDIRSLVVSDTTVFAATFGDGIFRSEDDGISWVPSNGGLTTLTIMNLAKADSHLYAGTWGGGVCISTNRGASWAGINSGLPGSCWVWSLSVVDTNIYAGTHGNGAFRSTKNATEWTAVNSGIASSEVRSFAVIGTNIFAGTEGGICVSTDQGTNWTSMNSGLTDSRVNSLVSDGSILLAGTYYGGVFRSTNEGVTWVSSSSGIRNSFVYSLLSLSNSFYVGTASSGVFRSTNQGAIWVPINTGLTNYEVQCFAARDTNIFAGTYGGGVFRLTDSGAEWTEVNSGLGNLKVNSLLLKDTNLFAGTNAGIFRTTDSGGNWVLANLGMTEGLIMSIAMMDTNIFAAAYGGGVFVSTNNGESWTVRNSGLSDLNMRCLTVSNGTLFVATDGGGVFRSTNHGADWTDIGSSAMYSPVYAFMGIDSNVFAGTWGSGMYMSANSGDDWAQVSTGLTSAVIRSIVVEGTTIYAGTWGLGVWSRPISEMIVSSVDDHQSDAPVRFALDQNYPNPFNPSTTIRFAVSTTGSVVLSVHDVLGRKLRTLVDEVLPPGRYDAVFDGNELASGVYFYRIEAGTFSQTRKFVFQK
;
A
#
# COMPACT_ATOMS: atom_id res chain seq x y z
N MET A 1 8.38 55.76 70.22
CA MET A 1 7.00 55.59 70.77
C MET A 1 6.07 55.28 69.60
N HIS A 2 5.37 54.19 69.71
CA HIS A 2 4.18 53.73 68.94
C HIS A 2 4.29 53.59 67.41
N TYR A 3 4.43 52.33 66.92
CA TYR A 3 3.36 51.38 66.58
C TYR A 3 2.27 51.96 65.68
N VAL A 4 2.15 51.40 64.40
CA VAL A 4 1.10 50.48 64.00
C VAL A 4 1.36 49.98 62.59
N ARG A 5 1.13 48.67 62.41
CA ARG A 5 1.12 47.81 61.25
C ARG A 5 0.14 48.32 60.13
N GLY A 6 0.49 48.02 58.88
CA GLY A 6 -0.41 48.09 57.76
C GLY A 6 0.07 47.12 56.67
N ILE A 7 -0.76 46.19 56.41
CA ILE A 7 -0.66 44.93 55.66
C ILE A 7 -0.42 45.16 54.19
N LYS A 8 0.42 44.31 53.62
CA LYS A 8 0.64 44.08 52.21
C LYS A 8 -0.64 43.59 51.54
N ASP A 9 -0.95 44.10 50.38
CA ASP A 9 -1.65 43.33 49.35
C ASP A 9 -0.83 43.33 48.06
N MET A 10 -0.24 42.16 47.79
CA MET A 10 0.36 41.82 46.52
C MET A 10 -0.76 41.30 45.62
N THR A 11 -1.30 42.12 44.78
CA THR A 11 -2.15 41.70 43.67
C THR A 11 -1.30 41.00 42.60
N THR A 12 -1.34 39.69 42.59
CA THR A 12 -0.85 38.83 41.53
C THR A 12 -1.60 39.16 40.24
N MET A 13 -0.90 39.78 39.32
CA MET A 13 -1.32 39.96 37.93
C MET A 13 -1.30 38.58 37.24
N ARG A 14 -2.45 37.91 37.17
CA ARG A 14 -2.65 36.73 36.33
C ARG A 14 -2.65 37.20 34.89
N CYS A 15 -1.54 36.94 34.17
CA CYS A 15 -1.54 36.90 32.72
C CYS A 15 -2.46 35.75 32.26
N VAL A 16 -3.66 36.08 31.85
CA VAL A 16 -4.50 35.19 31.07
C VAL A 16 -3.93 35.19 29.65
N ILE A 17 -3.11 34.22 29.33
CA ILE A 17 -2.76 33.92 27.97
C ILE A 17 -4.01 33.30 27.34
N VAL A 18 -4.75 34.12 26.60
CA VAL A 18 -5.79 33.64 25.69
C VAL A 18 -5.06 32.94 24.55
N PHE A 19 -4.95 31.61 24.61
CA PHE A 19 -4.69 30.79 23.43
C PHE A 19 -5.92 31.00 22.52
N MET A 20 -5.81 31.88 21.53
CA MET A 20 -6.60 31.76 20.32
C MET A 20 -6.18 30.44 19.65
N MET A 21 -6.89 29.36 19.92
CA MET A 21 -6.91 28.24 19.01
C MET A 21 -7.49 28.79 17.70
N LEU A 22 -6.60 29.05 16.75
CA LEU A 22 -6.95 28.97 15.34
C LEU A 22 -7.41 27.52 15.14
N ALA A 23 -8.72 27.29 15.15
CA ALA A 23 -9.33 26.10 14.60
C ALA A 23 -9.12 26.17 13.07
N GLY A 24 -7.91 25.91 12.63
CA GLY A 24 -7.70 25.38 11.31
C GLY A 24 -8.45 24.06 11.28
N SER A 25 -9.39 23.91 10.36
CA SER A 25 -10.03 22.63 10.08
C SER A 25 -8.90 21.62 9.82
N VAL A 26 -8.61 20.77 10.79
CA VAL A 26 -7.75 19.59 10.55
C VAL A 26 -8.54 18.75 9.56
N GLN A 27 -8.15 18.79 8.29
CA GLN A 27 -8.74 17.88 7.31
C GLN A 27 -8.50 16.47 7.81
N ALA A 28 -9.57 15.74 8.00
CA ALA A 28 -9.57 14.36 8.37
C ALA A 28 -8.74 13.55 7.36
N GLN A 29 -7.70 12.85 7.82
CA GLN A 29 -6.74 12.16 6.95
C GLN A 29 -6.36 10.80 7.51
N TRP A 30 -5.88 9.92 6.62
CA TRP A 30 -5.28 8.67 7.01
C TRP A 30 -3.97 8.88 7.78
N ILE A 31 -3.77 8.09 8.83
CA ILE A 31 -2.55 8.11 9.65
C ILE A 31 -1.89 6.74 9.52
N GLN A 32 -0.59 6.71 9.17
CA GLN A 32 0.20 5.48 9.17
C GLN A 32 0.41 5.00 10.61
N THR A 33 0.16 3.71 10.85
CA THR A 33 0.48 3.06 12.13
C THR A 33 1.98 2.80 12.27
N ASP A 34 2.45 2.35 13.44
CA ASP A 34 3.88 2.12 13.69
C ASP A 34 4.44 0.81 13.11
N GLY A 35 3.83 0.24 12.13
CA GLY A 35 4.33 -0.97 11.46
C GLY A 35 3.26 -1.70 10.68
N PRO A 36 3.44 -2.99 10.38
CA PRO A 36 4.56 -3.86 10.75
C PRO A 36 5.89 -3.44 10.12
N PRO A 37 7.04 -3.70 10.80
CA PRO A 37 8.35 -3.36 10.27
C PRO A 37 8.70 -4.21 9.05
N GLY A 38 9.43 -3.62 8.09
CA GLY A 38 9.84 -4.27 6.85
C GLY A 38 9.62 -3.41 5.63
N GLY A 39 9.70 -3.98 4.45
CA GLY A 39 9.46 -3.34 3.17
C GLY A 39 10.64 -3.39 2.21
N ASN A 40 10.47 -2.77 1.06
CA ASN A 40 11.42 -2.82 -0.03
C ASN A 40 12.57 -1.83 0.20
N VAL A 41 13.79 -2.32 0.37
CA VAL A 41 15.00 -1.53 0.52
C VAL A 41 15.86 -1.66 -0.73
N TYR A 42 16.08 -0.55 -1.42
CA TYR A 42 16.76 -0.53 -2.72
C TYR A 42 18.24 -0.18 -2.65
N CYS A 43 18.61 0.69 -1.71
CA CYS A 43 19.97 1.17 -1.58
C CYS A 43 20.32 1.59 -0.16
N PHE A 44 21.62 1.70 0.09
CA PHE A 44 22.16 2.26 1.30
C PHE A 44 23.21 3.34 0.98
N ALA A 45 23.42 4.25 1.94
CA ALA A 45 24.59 5.12 2.02
C ALA A 45 25.10 5.13 3.46
N VAL A 46 26.42 5.22 3.61
CA VAL A 46 27.09 5.17 4.92
C VAL A 46 28.08 6.32 5.04
N ARG A 47 28.05 7.06 6.16
CA ARG A 47 29.01 8.11 6.48
C ARG A 47 29.18 8.24 8.00
N ASP A 48 30.39 8.05 8.49
CA ASP A 48 30.76 8.29 9.91
C ASP A 48 29.80 7.64 10.91
N GLY A 49 29.43 6.37 10.69
CA GLY A 49 28.48 5.63 11.51
C GLY A 49 27.01 6.00 11.31
N ASN A 50 26.68 7.01 10.49
CA ASN A 50 25.33 7.27 10.02
C ASN A 50 25.00 6.34 8.85
N LEU A 51 23.90 5.60 8.99
CA LEU A 51 23.37 4.74 7.96
C LEU A 51 22.12 5.35 7.37
N PHE A 52 22.01 5.35 6.03
CA PHE A 52 20.81 5.77 5.31
C PHE A 52 20.31 4.63 4.45
N ALA A 53 19.02 4.36 4.48
CA ALA A 53 18.34 3.37 3.65
C ALA A 53 17.34 4.07 2.72
N GLY A 54 17.50 3.88 1.41
CA GLY A 54 16.53 4.29 0.40
C GLY A 54 15.52 3.16 0.16
N THR A 55 14.25 3.47 0.32
CA THR A 55 13.17 2.49 0.33
C THR A 55 12.02 2.88 -0.60
N ALA A 56 11.00 2.01 -0.71
CA ALA A 56 9.74 2.35 -1.37
C ALA A 56 8.95 3.46 -0.65
N GLY A 57 9.23 3.72 0.63
CA GLY A 57 8.56 4.74 1.44
C GLY A 57 9.44 5.93 1.82
N GLY A 58 10.55 6.14 1.14
CA GLY A 58 11.44 7.27 1.36
C GLY A 58 12.81 6.88 1.90
N VAL A 59 13.42 7.84 2.58
CA VAL A 59 14.74 7.69 3.21
C VAL A 59 14.56 7.50 4.71
N PHE A 60 15.24 6.50 5.24
CA PHE A 60 15.34 6.23 6.67
C PHE A 60 16.80 6.37 7.12
N ARG A 61 17.01 6.91 8.32
CA ARG A 61 18.31 7.12 8.92
C ARG A 61 18.44 6.30 10.22
N SER A 62 19.59 5.66 10.40
CA SER A 62 19.95 5.01 11.66
C SER A 62 21.22 5.60 12.23
N LEU A 63 21.23 5.85 13.55
CA LEU A 63 22.36 6.35 14.34
C LEU A 63 22.92 5.28 15.31
N ASN A 64 22.41 4.05 15.23
CA ASN A 64 22.75 2.96 16.15
C ASN A 64 23.04 1.65 15.40
N ASN A 65 23.86 1.76 14.36
CA ASN A 65 24.32 0.63 13.55
C ASN A 65 23.16 -0.21 12.98
N GLY A 66 22.09 0.46 12.52
CA GLY A 66 20.94 -0.17 11.87
C GLY A 66 19.96 -0.86 12.81
N GLN A 67 20.09 -0.73 14.14
CA GLN A 67 19.15 -1.36 15.08
C GLN A 67 17.77 -0.69 15.08
N TYR A 68 17.72 0.62 14.84
CA TYR A 68 16.50 1.38 14.71
C TYR A 68 16.65 2.45 13.62
N TRP A 69 15.60 2.67 12.87
CA TRP A 69 15.56 3.61 11.76
C TRP A 69 14.51 4.69 12.01
N THR A 70 14.86 5.91 11.69
CA THR A 70 13.94 7.07 11.74
C THR A 70 13.71 7.57 10.33
N GLU A 71 12.47 7.82 9.99
CA GLU A 71 12.08 8.44 8.74
C GLU A 71 12.62 9.87 8.65
N VAL A 72 13.18 10.24 7.49
CA VAL A 72 13.77 11.55 7.22
C VAL A 72 13.35 12.02 5.82
N ASN A 73 12.06 12.34 5.64
CA ASN A 73 11.42 12.59 4.35
C ASN A 73 10.87 14.01 4.15
N ASP A 74 11.07 14.94 5.10
CA ASP A 74 10.52 16.31 4.96
C ASP A 74 11.03 17.00 3.67
N GLY A 75 10.09 17.41 2.80
CA GLY A 75 10.40 17.97 1.48
C GLY A 75 10.69 16.93 0.38
N LEU A 76 10.74 15.63 0.69
CA LEU A 76 10.88 14.56 -0.30
C LEU A 76 9.49 14.24 -0.88
N THR A 77 9.15 14.84 -2.02
CA THR A 77 7.80 14.70 -2.61
C THR A 77 7.57 13.38 -3.36
N THR A 78 8.63 12.58 -3.57
CA THR A 78 8.57 11.25 -4.18
C THR A 78 9.34 10.28 -3.31
N HIS A 79 8.65 9.29 -2.74
CA HIS A 79 9.20 8.42 -1.70
C HIS A 79 9.87 7.14 -2.23
N HIS A 80 9.76 6.82 -3.51
CA HIS A 80 10.37 5.62 -4.10
C HIS A 80 11.85 5.89 -4.42
N VAL A 81 12.75 5.66 -3.45
CA VAL A 81 14.17 6.02 -3.50
C VAL A 81 15.04 4.85 -3.98
N TRP A 82 15.54 4.92 -5.21
CA TRP A 82 16.36 3.88 -5.82
C TRP A 82 17.87 4.04 -5.59
N ALA A 83 18.32 5.28 -5.38
CA ALA A 83 19.73 5.58 -5.24
C ALA A 83 19.97 6.61 -4.13
N LEU A 84 21.03 6.40 -3.37
CA LEU A 84 21.58 7.36 -2.42
C LEU A 84 23.06 7.59 -2.73
N ALA A 85 23.52 8.82 -2.63
CA ALA A 85 24.93 9.16 -2.72
C ALA A 85 25.29 10.27 -1.74
N LEU A 86 26.51 10.22 -1.22
CA LEU A 86 27.07 11.19 -0.28
C LEU A 86 28.22 11.93 -0.94
N LYS A 87 28.16 13.27 -0.90
CA LYS A 87 29.27 14.16 -1.25
C LYS A 87 29.52 15.08 -0.06
N GLU A 88 30.61 14.87 0.65
CA GLU A 88 30.90 15.60 1.89
C GLU A 88 29.70 15.57 2.86
N THR A 89 29.06 16.72 3.14
CA THR A 89 27.88 16.83 3.99
C THR A 89 26.56 16.73 3.23
N ILE A 90 26.60 16.63 1.91
CA ILE A 90 25.41 16.60 1.06
C ILE A 90 24.98 15.15 0.83
N LEU A 91 23.71 14.86 1.10
CA LEU A 91 23.06 13.60 0.76
C LEU A 91 22.15 13.82 -0.46
N PHE A 92 22.31 13.00 -1.48
CA PHE A 92 21.47 12.95 -2.68
C PHE A 92 20.57 11.72 -2.66
N ALA A 93 19.33 11.90 -3.07
CA ALA A 93 18.35 10.81 -3.26
C ALA A 93 17.84 10.84 -4.70
N GLY A 94 18.08 9.77 -5.43
CA GLY A 94 17.53 9.51 -6.76
C GLY A 94 16.26 8.69 -6.65
N THR A 95 15.16 9.16 -7.26
CA THR A 95 13.84 8.58 -7.10
C THR A 95 13.26 8.07 -8.41
N TYR A 96 12.26 7.17 -8.30
CA TYR A 96 11.46 6.71 -9.44
C TYR A 96 10.45 7.78 -9.83
N GLY A 97 10.66 8.41 -10.97
CA GLY A 97 9.76 9.43 -11.54
C GLY A 97 9.77 10.80 -10.85
N GLY A 98 10.47 10.96 -9.72
CA GLY A 98 10.56 12.24 -8.98
C GLY A 98 11.82 13.05 -9.28
N GLY A 99 12.83 12.43 -9.90
CA GLY A 99 14.15 13.02 -10.15
C GLY A 99 15.08 12.94 -8.95
N ILE A 100 15.91 13.97 -8.75
CA ILE A 100 16.91 14.01 -7.70
C ILE A 100 16.52 15.03 -6.63
N PHE A 101 16.69 14.61 -5.38
CA PHE A 101 16.54 15.46 -4.19
C PHE A 101 17.89 15.58 -3.48
N ARG A 102 18.10 16.71 -2.82
CA ARG A 102 19.33 17.07 -2.12
C ARG A 102 19.01 17.50 -0.69
N SER A 103 19.77 16.98 0.27
CA SER A 103 19.74 17.39 1.67
C SER A 103 21.13 17.80 2.14
N THR A 104 21.25 18.87 2.94
CA THR A 104 22.48 19.33 3.57
C THR A 104 22.48 19.12 5.09
N ASN A 105 21.46 18.45 5.63
CA ASN A 105 21.24 18.23 7.06
C ASN A 105 20.85 16.78 7.36
N ASP A 106 21.56 15.83 6.74
CA ASP A 106 21.39 14.38 6.95
C ASP A 106 19.98 13.88 6.70
N GLY A 107 19.31 14.41 5.68
CA GLY A 107 17.97 13.99 5.29
C GLY A 107 16.83 14.66 6.07
N GLN A 108 17.13 15.52 7.07
CA GLN A 108 16.08 16.16 7.85
C GLN A 108 15.16 17.01 6.98
N THR A 109 15.73 17.66 5.95
CA THR A 109 14.93 18.35 4.93
C THR A 109 15.53 18.12 3.53
N TRP A 110 14.65 18.05 2.51
CA TRP A 110 15.03 17.82 1.13
C TRP A 110 14.55 18.94 0.21
N SER A 111 15.34 19.22 -0.80
CA SER A 111 14.98 20.11 -1.89
C SER A 111 15.16 19.39 -3.21
N LYS A 112 14.17 19.48 -4.11
CA LYS A 112 14.27 18.92 -5.45
C LYS A 112 15.33 19.69 -6.24
N THR A 113 16.22 18.96 -6.93
CA THR A 113 17.36 19.50 -7.66
C THR A 113 17.52 18.79 -9.01
N SER A 114 16.53 18.93 -9.88
CA SER A 114 16.44 18.21 -11.16
C SER A 114 16.57 19.13 -12.37
N SER A 115 17.08 20.34 -12.23
CA SER A 115 17.25 21.29 -13.35
C SER A 115 18.20 20.73 -14.41
N GLY A 116 17.75 20.63 -15.66
CA GLY A 116 18.49 20.05 -16.77
C GLY A 116 18.33 18.53 -16.96
N LEU A 117 17.67 17.82 -16.04
CA LEU A 117 17.29 16.41 -16.24
C LEU A 117 16.09 16.31 -17.18
N THR A 118 16.21 15.51 -18.22
CA THR A 118 15.10 15.19 -19.13
C THR A 118 14.32 13.96 -18.70
N ASN A 119 14.93 13.09 -17.89
CA ASN A 119 14.31 11.91 -17.31
C ASN A 119 14.37 11.95 -15.78
N GLN A 120 13.26 11.68 -15.13
CA GLN A 120 13.11 11.75 -13.67
C GLN A 120 13.23 10.37 -12.99
N ASP A 121 13.45 9.28 -13.73
CA ASP A 121 13.66 7.94 -13.19
C ASP A 121 15.16 7.69 -12.96
N ILE A 122 15.60 7.91 -11.73
CA ILE A 122 17.03 7.86 -11.35
C ILE A 122 17.35 6.49 -10.73
N ARG A 123 18.24 5.75 -11.38
CA ARG A 123 18.62 4.38 -10.99
C ARG A 123 19.88 4.29 -10.15
N SER A 124 20.83 5.16 -10.37
CA SER A 124 22.12 5.17 -9.65
C SER A 124 22.68 6.56 -9.55
N LEU A 125 23.37 6.83 -8.46
CA LEU A 125 24.13 8.05 -8.21
C LEU A 125 25.54 7.68 -7.79
N VAL A 126 26.54 8.35 -8.34
CA VAL A 126 27.95 8.21 -7.92
C VAL A 126 28.61 9.57 -7.84
N VAL A 127 29.48 9.73 -6.86
CA VAL A 127 30.31 10.93 -6.70
C VAL A 127 31.73 10.60 -7.09
N SER A 128 32.29 11.37 -8.05
CA SER A 128 33.68 11.27 -8.45
C SER A 128 34.33 12.64 -8.33
N ASP A 129 35.31 12.76 -7.47
CA ASP A 129 35.92 14.01 -7.07
C ASP A 129 34.84 15.04 -6.63
N THR A 130 34.72 16.16 -7.37
CA THR A 130 33.71 17.20 -7.13
C THR A 130 32.42 17.01 -7.93
N THR A 131 32.39 16.04 -8.86
CA THR A 131 31.30 15.85 -9.80
C THR A 131 30.33 14.75 -9.31
N VAL A 132 29.03 15.01 -9.38
CA VAL A 132 27.96 14.00 -9.14
C VAL A 132 27.48 13.51 -10.51
N PHE A 133 27.36 12.18 -10.63
CA PHE A 133 26.82 11.52 -11.82
C PHE A 133 25.51 10.83 -11.45
N ALA A 134 24.52 10.96 -12.34
CA ALA A 134 23.20 10.34 -12.20
C ALA A 134 22.91 9.49 -13.43
N ALA A 135 22.58 8.21 -13.19
CA ALA A 135 22.11 7.29 -14.20
C ALA A 135 20.59 7.31 -14.27
N THR A 136 20.03 7.38 -15.47
CA THR A 136 18.59 7.38 -15.70
C THR A 136 18.12 6.15 -16.47
N PHE A 137 16.84 5.81 -16.32
CA PHE A 137 16.19 4.74 -17.07
C PHE A 137 15.63 5.30 -18.39
N GLY A 138 16.52 5.53 -19.39
CA GLY A 138 16.11 5.89 -20.75
C GLY A 138 16.87 7.07 -21.38
N ASP A 139 17.39 8.05 -20.59
CA ASP A 139 18.07 9.24 -21.14
C ASP A 139 19.58 9.27 -20.84
N GLY A 140 20.14 8.13 -20.38
CA GLY A 140 21.57 7.95 -20.15
C GLY A 140 22.06 8.52 -18.83
N ILE A 141 23.24 9.14 -18.88
CA ILE A 141 23.96 9.65 -17.72
C ILE A 141 23.96 11.17 -17.76
N PHE A 142 23.69 11.78 -16.61
CA PHE A 142 23.84 13.23 -16.38
C PHE A 142 24.93 13.47 -15.36
N ARG A 143 25.60 14.63 -15.48
CA ARG A 143 26.60 15.06 -14.49
C ARG A 143 26.28 16.46 -13.98
N SER A 144 26.64 16.69 -12.72
CA SER A 144 26.58 18.00 -12.06
C SER A 144 27.91 18.32 -11.44
N GLU A 145 28.39 19.54 -11.70
CA GLU A 145 29.66 20.12 -11.19
C GLU A 145 29.37 21.17 -10.08
N ASP A 146 28.11 21.47 -9.80
CA ASP A 146 27.60 22.51 -8.90
C ASP A 146 26.78 21.97 -7.74
N ASP A 147 27.23 20.86 -7.16
CA ASP A 147 26.56 20.18 -6.02
C ASP A 147 25.12 19.78 -6.29
N GLY A 148 24.84 19.38 -7.53
CA GLY A 148 23.53 18.90 -7.94
C GLY A 148 22.53 19.99 -8.29
N ILE A 149 22.90 21.27 -8.32
CA ILE A 149 21.98 22.38 -8.64
C ILE A 149 21.54 22.29 -10.12
N SER A 150 22.46 21.98 -11.03
CA SER A 150 22.15 21.77 -12.44
C SER A 150 22.79 20.50 -12.99
N TRP A 151 22.16 19.93 -14.02
CA TRP A 151 22.55 18.67 -14.61
C TRP A 151 22.71 18.81 -16.12
N VAL A 152 23.79 18.26 -16.67
CA VAL A 152 24.06 18.23 -18.11
C VAL A 152 24.29 16.81 -18.59
N PRO A 153 23.83 16.42 -19.81
CA PRO A 153 24.05 15.09 -20.36
C PRO A 153 25.55 14.73 -20.48
N SER A 154 25.85 13.45 -20.20
CA SER A 154 27.20 12.87 -20.25
C SER A 154 27.16 11.54 -21.03
N ASN A 155 26.67 11.56 -22.29
CA ASN A 155 26.25 10.37 -23.04
C ASN A 155 27.17 10.05 -24.23
N GLY A 156 28.22 10.81 -24.48
CA GLY A 156 29.10 10.61 -25.64
C GLY A 156 29.66 9.19 -25.70
N GLY A 157 29.34 8.41 -26.75
CA GLY A 157 29.82 7.04 -26.94
C GLY A 157 29.00 5.93 -26.24
N LEU A 158 27.96 6.26 -25.49
CA LEU A 158 27.03 5.25 -24.98
C LEU A 158 26.24 4.61 -26.12
N THR A 159 26.09 3.29 -26.10
CA THR A 159 25.31 2.52 -27.09
C THR A 159 23.87 2.33 -26.68
N THR A 160 23.56 2.50 -25.39
CA THR A 160 22.20 2.49 -24.82
C THR A 160 22.09 3.57 -23.75
N LEU A 161 20.91 4.17 -23.64
CA LEU A 161 20.62 5.22 -22.68
C LEU A 161 19.88 4.72 -21.43
N THR A 162 19.62 3.42 -21.33
CA THR A 162 19.04 2.80 -20.13
C THR A 162 20.17 2.31 -19.22
N ILE A 163 20.50 3.11 -18.22
CA ILE A 163 21.62 2.85 -17.32
C ILE A 163 21.07 2.39 -15.95
N MET A 164 21.54 1.25 -15.50
CA MET A 164 21.08 0.63 -14.26
C MET A 164 21.95 0.95 -13.05
N ASN A 165 23.26 1.02 -13.26
CA ASN A 165 24.21 1.22 -12.18
C ASN A 165 25.44 2.02 -12.65
N LEU A 166 26.00 2.80 -11.74
CA LEU A 166 27.28 3.48 -11.90
C LEU A 166 28.25 3.03 -10.81
N ALA A 167 29.51 2.85 -11.17
CA ALA A 167 30.60 2.61 -10.22
C ALA A 167 31.82 3.47 -10.58
N LYS A 168 32.68 3.72 -9.59
CA LYS A 168 33.94 4.43 -9.81
C LYS A 168 35.11 3.62 -9.26
N ALA A 169 36.25 3.71 -9.96
CA ALA A 169 37.54 3.25 -9.48
C ALA A 169 38.61 4.22 -9.88
N ASP A 170 39.32 4.79 -8.93
CA ASP A 170 40.33 5.81 -9.17
C ASP A 170 39.75 6.97 -10.03
N SER A 171 40.26 7.19 -11.22
CA SER A 171 39.78 8.20 -12.19
C SER A 171 38.77 7.64 -13.20
N HIS A 172 38.48 6.32 -13.18
CA HIS A 172 37.57 5.67 -14.12
C HIS A 172 36.16 5.62 -13.59
N LEU A 173 35.18 5.76 -14.49
CA LEU A 173 33.77 5.54 -14.24
C LEU A 173 33.28 4.34 -15.04
N TYR A 174 32.41 3.57 -14.49
CA TYR A 174 31.78 2.42 -15.13
C TYR A 174 30.27 2.56 -15.10
N ALA A 175 29.61 2.16 -16.18
CA ALA A 175 28.19 2.16 -16.32
C ALA A 175 27.69 0.77 -16.71
N GLY A 176 26.88 0.17 -15.86
CA GLY A 176 26.11 -1.04 -16.14
C GLY A 176 24.80 -0.70 -16.82
N THR A 177 24.50 -1.35 -17.92
CA THR A 177 23.41 -0.96 -18.80
C THR A 177 22.36 -2.06 -18.95
N TRP A 178 21.18 -1.70 -19.41
CA TRP A 178 20.11 -2.62 -19.77
C TRP A 178 20.33 -3.06 -21.23
N GLY A 179 20.95 -4.22 -21.42
CA GLY A 179 21.17 -4.85 -22.72
C GLY A 179 22.44 -4.46 -23.48
N GLY A 180 23.17 -3.42 -23.03
CA GLY A 180 24.42 -2.98 -23.66
C GLY A 180 25.68 -3.42 -22.91
N GLY A 181 25.56 -4.20 -21.83
CA GLY A 181 26.70 -4.65 -21.01
C GLY A 181 27.30 -3.53 -20.16
N VAL A 182 28.62 -3.42 -20.15
CA VAL A 182 29.37 -2.44 -19.36
C VAL A 182 30.06 -1.43 -20.27
N CYS A 183 29.98 -0.16 -19.90
CA CYS A 183 30.74 0.94 -20.51
C CYS A 183 31.71 1.53 -19.48
N ILE A 184 32.87 2.01 -19.96
CA ILE A 184 33.87 2.70 -19.17
C ILE A 184 34.07 4.13 -19.69
N SER A 185 34.29 5.07 -18.78
CA SER A 185 34.85 6.39 -19.08
C SER A 185 36.16 6.60 -18.35
N THR A 186 37.20 6.95 -19.08
CA THR A 186 38.54 7.25 -18.55
C THR A 186 38.81 8.77 -18.50
N ASN A 187 37.83 9.59 -18.89
CA ASN A 187 37.93 11.04 -19.02
C ASN A 187 36.81 11.78 -18.25
N ARG A 188 36.50 11.29 -17.04
CA ARG A 188 35.50 11.91 -16.12
C ARG A 188 34.12 12.09 -16.77
N GLY A 189 33.66 11.06 -17.48
CA GLY A 189 32.33 11.04 -18.10
C GLY A 189 32.23 11.85 -19.42
N ALA A 190 33.31 12.42 -19.93
CA ALA A 190 33.24 13.16 -21.20
C ALA A 190 32.90 12.25 -22.38
N SER A 191 33.38 11.00 -22.35
CA SER A 191 32.97 9.96 -23.29
C SER A 191 33.05 8.57 -22.67
N TRP A 192 32.30 7.64 -23.26
CA TRP A 192 32.15 6.26 -22.81
C TRP A 192 32.50 5.27 -23.93
N ALA A 193 33.08 4.13 -23.57
CA ALA A 193 33.40 3.05 -24.48
C ALA A 193 32.88 1.72 -23.92
N GLY A 194 32.28 0.87 -24.75
CA GLY A 194 31.85 -0.47 -24.35
C GLY A 194 33.03 -1.39 -24.08
N ILE A 195 32.99 -2.16 -23.02
CA ILE A 195 34.02 -3.10 -22.56
C ILE A 195 33.41 -4.47 -22.31
N ASN A 196 32.87 -5.11 -23.33
CA ASN A 196 31.99 -6.27 -23.23
C ASN A 196 32.64 -7.63 -23.59
N SER A 197 33.95 -7.68 -23.88
CA SER A 197 34.63 -8.95 -24.19
C SER A 197 34.48 -9.94 -23.04
N GLY A 198 33.93 -11.13 -23.31
CA GLY A 198 33.62 -12.16 -22.31
C GLY A 198 32.26 -12.06 -21.62
N LEU A 199 31.50 -10.95 -21.80
CA LEU A 199 30.10 -10.88 -21.37
C LEU A 199 29.19 -11.50 -22.45
N PRO A 200 28.03 -12.09 -22.03
CA PRO A 200 27.01 -12.53 -22.97
C PRO A 200 26.47 -11.37 -23.82
N GLY A 201 26.08 -11.66 -25.05
CA GLY A 201 25.37 -10.69 -25.88
C GLY A 201 24.08 -10.22 -25.21
N SER A 202 23.75 -8.92 -25.34
CA SER A 202 22.57 -8.31 -24.68
C SER A 202 22.55 -8.47 -23.16
N CYS A 203 23.71 -8.41 -22.50
CA CYS A 203 23.84 -8.56 -21.06
C CYS A 203 23.22 -7.36 -20.31
N TRP A 204 22.34 -7.65 -19.36
CA TRP A 204 21.74 -6.65 -18.45
C TRP A 204 22.55 -6.62 -17.15
N VAL A 205 23.20 -5.48 -16.88
CA VAL A 205 24.06 -5.33 -15.71
C VAL A 205 23.33 -4.51 -14.64
N TRP A 206 22.94 -5.21 -13.55
CA TRP A 206 22.27 -4.61 -12.42
C TRP A 206 23.18 -3.87 -11.46
N SER A 207 24.38 -4.43 -11.26
CA SER A 207 25.32 -3.91 -10.28
C SER A 207 26.75 -3.99 -10.75
N LEU A 208 27.53 -3.00 -10.33
CA LEU A 208 28.98 -2.96 -10.52
C LEU A 208 29.63 -2.68 -9.16
N SER A 209 30.68 -3.37 -8.85
CA SER A 209 31.47 -3.13 -7.65
C SER A 209 32.96 -3.25 -7.94
N VAL A 210 33.75 -2.35 -7.37
CA VAL A 210 35.21 -2.36 -7.50
C VAL A 210 35.80 -2.87 -6.18
N VAL A 211 36.64 -3.91 -6.29
CA VAL A 211 37.31 -4.54 -5.14
C VAL A 211 38.77 -4.67 -5.50
N ASP A 212 39.63 -3.94 -4.81
CA ASP A 212 41.07 -3.89 -5.06
C ASP A 212 41.39 -3.56 -6.53
N THR A 213 41.97 -4.52 -7.26
CA THR A 213 42.32 -4.38 -8.68
C THR A 213 41.25 -4.93 -9.62
N ASN A 214 40.18 -5.49 -9.09
CA ASN A 214 39.12 -6.12 -9.88
C ASN A 214 37.86 -5.29 -9.91
N ILE A 215 37.04 -5.48 -10.95
CA ILE A 215 35.67 -5.04 -11.05
C ILE A 215 34.76 -6.25 -11.21
N TYR A 216 33.64 -6.24 -10.51
CA TYR A 216 32.61 -7.27 -10.55
C TYR A 216 31.35 -6.69 -11.16
N ALA A 217 30.72 -7.47 -12.06
CA ALA A 217 29.42 -7.15 -12.63
C ALA A 217 28.41 -8.20 -12.24
N GLY A 218 27.34 -7.79 -11.56
CA GLY A 218 26.18 -8.60 -11.28
C GLY A 218 25.12 -8.39 -12.35
N THR A 219 24.57 -9.49 -12.88
CA THR A 219 23.72 -9.45 -14.05
C THR A 219 22.32 -10.00 -13.76
N HIS A 220 21.39 -9.69 -14.67
CA HIS A 220 20.08 -10.31 -14.74
C HIS A 220 20.17 -11.60 -15.58
N GLY A 221 20.05 -12.74 -14.92
CA GLY A 221 19.96 -14.04 -15.56
C GLY A 221 21.29 -14.71 -15.96
N ASN A 222 22.45 -14.03 -15.80
CA ASN A 222 23.75 -14.60 -16.20
C ASN A 222 24.75 -14.72 -15.03
N GLY A 223 24.36 -14.35 -13.79
CA GLY A 223 25.19 -14.43 -12.60
C GLY A 223 26.20 -13.28 -12.48
N ALA A 224 27.36 -13.62 -11.92
CA ALA A 224 28.44 -12.67 -11.67
C ALA A 224 29.60 -12.84 -12.66
N PHE A 225 30.20 -11.71 -13.03
CA PHE A 225 31.40 -11.65 -13.86
C PHE A 225 32.47 -10.80 -13.16
N ARG A 226 33.73 -11.16 -13.41
CA ARG A 226 34.90 -10.42 -12.91
C ARG A 226 35.79 -10.00 -14.06
N SER A 227 36.34 -8.80 -13.95
CA SER A 227 37.41 -8.29 -14.80
C SER A 227 38.42 -7.49 -13.96
N THR A 228 39.55 -7.12 -14.53
CA THR A 228 40.42 -6.11 -13.92
C THR A 228 39.84 -4.69 -14.09
N LYS A 229 40.33 -3.70 -13.34
CA LYS A 229 39.91 -2.30 -13.48
C LYS A 229 40.08 -1.74 -14.91
N ASN A 230 41.02 -2.29 -15.70
CA ASN A 230 41.19 -1.92 -17.11
C ASN A 230 40.17 -2.63 -18.02
N ALA A 231 39.42 -3.55 -17.48
CA ALA A 231 38.27 -4.26 -18.08
C ALA A 231 38.53 -4.75 -19.51
N THR A 232 39.65 -5.46 -19.70
CA THR A 232 40.02 -5.98 -21.02
C THR A 232 39.24 -7.24 -21.37
N GLU A 233 38.84 -8.02 -20.39
CA GLU A 233 38.07 -9.26 -20.58
C GLU A 233 37.28 -9.61 -19.29
N TRP A 234 36.05 -10.06 -19.43
CA TRP A 234 35.19 -10.53 -18.35
C TRP A 234 35.21 -12.05 -18.28
N THR A 235 35.34 -12.55 -17.07
CA THR A 235 35.27 -13.99 -16.76
C THR A 235 34.09 -14.25 -15.88
N ALA A 236 33.25 -15.24 -16.23
CA ALA A 236 32.14 -15.68 -15.37
C ALA A 236 32.70 -16.30 -14.08
N VAL A 237 32.11 -15.91 -12.93
CA VAL A 237 32.52 -16.34 -11.59
C VAL A 237 31.29 -16.82 -10.81
N ASN A 238 30.67 -17.92 -11.28
CA ASN A 238 29.36 -18.39 -10.85
C ASN A 238 29.36 -19.66 -10.00
N SER A 239 30.52 -20.26 -9.73
CA SER A 239 30.59 -21.51 -8.96
C SER A 239 30.05 -21.36 -7.54
N GLY A 240 28.91 -21.98 -7.23
CA GLY A 240 28.26 -21.93 -5.94
C GLY A 240 27.37 -20.69 -5.69
N ILE A 241 27.20 -19.79 -6.67
CA ILE A 241 26.28 -18.66 -6.53
C ILE A 241 24.83 -19.14 -6.47
N ALA A 242 24.04 -18.58 -5.53
CA ALA A 242 22.70 -19.10 -5.24
C ALA A 242 21.65 -18.77 -6.32
N SER A 243 21.88 -17.74 -7.12
CA SER A 243 20.98 -17.31 -8.21
C SER A 243 21.75 -16.58 -9.30
N SER A 244 21.29 -16.72 -10.54
CA SER A 244 21.80 -15.96 -11.68
C SER A 244 21.41 -14.48 -11.68
N GLU A 245 20.54 -14.06 -10.77
CA GLU A 245 20.14 -12.66 -10.54
C GLU A 245 21.03 -12.05 -9.44
N VAL A 246 22.06 -11.29 -9.82
CA VAL A 246 23.00 -10.65 -8.88
C VAL A 246 22.77 -9.16 -8.86
N ARG A 247 22.25 -8.65 -7.75
CA ARG A 247 21.77 -7.26 -7.63
C ARG A 247 22.73 -6.34 -6.91
N SER A 248 23.64 -6.87 -6.08
CA SER A 248 24.47 -6.05 -5.21
C SER A 248 25.74 -6.80 -4.77
N PHE A 249 26.80 -6.06 -4.49
CA PHE A 249 28.00 -6.57 -3.83
C PHE A 249 28.37 -5.71 -2.64
N ALA A 250 28.96 -6.33 -1.61
CA ALA A 250 29.63 -5.65 -0.49
C ALA A 250 30.94 -6.35 -0.18
N VAL A 251 31.84 -5.67 0.56
CA VAL A 251 33.17 -6.20 0.89
C VAL A 251 33.48 -5.96 2.36
N ILE A 252 34.00 -6.99 3.05
CA ILE A 252 34.64 -6.88 4.37
C ILE A 252 36.01 -7.54 4.28
N GLY A 253 37.06 -6.78 4.51
CA GLY A 253 38.42 -7.28 4.31
C GLY A 253 38.62 -7.76 2.87
N THR A 254 38.94 -9.05 2.71
CA THR A 254 39.07 -9.72 1.39
C THR A 254 37.81 -10.49 0.97
N ASN A 255 36.80 -10.58 1.85
CA ASN A 255 35.57 -11.31 1.59
C ASN A 255 34.62 -10.48 0.75
N ILE A 256 34.13 -11.07 -0.34
CA ILE A 256 33.15 -10.44 -1.25
C ILE A 256 31.79 -11.09 -0.99
N PHE A 257 30.77 -10.27 -0.73
CA PHE A 257 29.39 -10.71 -0.55
C PHE A 257 28.59 -10.33 -1.78
N ALA A 258 27.79 -11.25 -2.30
CA ALA A 258 26.86 -11.03 -3.40
C ALA A 258 25.42 -11.20 -2.91
N GLY A 259 24.61 -10.14 -3.10
CA GLY A 259 23.17 -10.17 -2.89
C GLY A 259 22.45 -10.61 -4.15
N THR A 260 21.67 -11.66 -4.03
CA THR A 260 20.99 -12.32 -5.16
C THR A 260 19.49 -12.52 -4.87
N GLU A 261 18.72 -12.97 -5.86
CA GLU A 261 17.32 -13.43 -5.59
C GLU A 261 17.27 -14.74 -4.79
N GLY A 262 18.36 -15.49 -4.72
CA GLY A 262 18.48 -16.72 -3.92
C GLY A 262 19.11 -16.52 -2.55
N GLY A 263 19.35 -15.27 -2.13
CA GLY A 263 19.98 -14.91 -0.87
C GLY A 263 21.35 -14.29 -1.03
N ILE A 264 22.14 -14.42 0.03
CA ILE A 264 23.48 -13.85 0.13
C ILE A 264 24.50 -14.99 -0.01
N CYS A 265 25.50 -14.74 -0.84
CA CYS A 265 26.65 -15.62 -0.96
C CYS A 265 27.93 -14.86 -0.61
N VAL A 266 28.91 -15.56 -0.03
CA VAL A 266 30.25 -15.03 0.23
C VAL A 266 31.29 -15.76 -0.60
N SER A 267 32.26 -15.02 -1.10
CA SER A 267 33.50 -15.57 -1.68
C SER A 267 34.70 -15.04 -0.93
N THR A 268 35.62 -15.93 -0.56
CA THR A 268 36.91 -15.65 0.08
C THR A 268 38.08 -15.78 -0.88
N ASP A 269 37.81 -16.13 -2.15
CA ASP A 269 38.78 -16.41 -3.21
C ASP A 269 38.55 -15.58 -4.47
N GLN A 270 38.19 -14.32 -4.28
CA GLN A 270 37.94 -13.32 -5.34
C GLN A 270 36.86 -13.75 -6.35
N GLY A 271 35.79 -14.40 -5.88
CA GLY A 271 34.65 -14.80 -6.69
C GLY A 271 34.81 -16.16 -7.39
N THR A 272 35.91 -16.87 -7.19
CA THR A 272 36.12 -18.18 -7.82
C THR A 272 35.10 -19.19 -7.33
N ASN A 273 34.82 -19.21 -6.03
CA ASN A 273 33.78 -20.02 -5.41
C ASN A 273 32.95 -19.18 -4.44
N TRP A 274 31.64 -19.50 -4.38
CA TRP A 274 30.67 -18.83 -3.50
C TRP A 274 30.02 -19.83 -2.56
N THR A 275 29.76 -19.39 -1.33
CA THR A 275 29.05 -20.17 -0.32
C THR A 275 27.84 -19.37 0.16
N SER A 276 26.68 -20.01 0.25
CA SER A 276 25.42 -19.38 0.75
C SER A 276 25.51 -19.05 2.24
N MET A 277 25.03 -17.84 2.61
CA MET A 277 25.07 -17.29 3.97
C MET A 277 23.69 -16.76 4.35
N ASN A 278 22.65 -17.61 4.39
CA ASN A 278 21.26 -17.22 4.54
C ASN A 278 20.65 -17.48 5.93
N SER A 279 21.44 -17.93 6.91
CA SER A 279 20.92 -18.27 8.24
C SER A 279 20.30 -17.06 8.92
N GLY A 280 18.97 -17.10 9.20
CA GLY A 280 18.18 -16.01 9.76
C GLY A 280 17.63 -15.01 8.74
N LEU A 281 17.95 -15.13 7.45
CA LEU A 281 17.37 -14.33 6.38
C LEU A 281 16.00 -14.89 5.98
N THR A 282 14.93 -14.14 6.21
CA THR A 282 13.55 -14.60 5.91
C THR A 282 13.05 -14.19 4.52
N ASP A 283 13.73 -13.22 3.86
CA ASP A 283 13.51 -12.87 2.45
C ASP A 283 14.83 -13.03 1.68
N SER A 284 14.87 -13.97 0.76
CA SER A 284 16.06 -14.25 -0.04
C SER A 284 16.32 -13.28 -1.18
N ARG A 285 15.38 -12.39 -1.50
CA ARG A 285 15.54 -11.43 -2.59
C ARG A 285 16.29 -10.21 -2.13
N VAL A 286 17.62 -10.26 -2.22
CA VAL A 286 18.51 -9.20 -1.72
C VAL A 286 18.77 -8.16 -2.80
N ASN A 287 18.25 -6.94 -2.62
CA ASN A 287 18.42 -5.83 -3.55
C ASN A 287 19.74 -5.07 -3.34
N SER A 288 20.14 -4.93 -2.08
CA SER A 288 21.30 -4.10 -1.71
C SER A 288 22.06 -4.68 -0.53
N LEU A 289 23.37 -4.56 -0.58
CA LEU A 289 24.29 -4.90 0.50
C LEU A 289 25.20 -3.70 0.78
N VAL A 290 25.51 -3.46 2.03
CA VAL A 290 26.52 -2.48 2.45
C VAL A 290 27.23 -2.95 3.69
N SER A 291 28.49 -2.57 3.81
CA SER A 291 29.30 -2.75 5.04
C SER A 291 29.82 -1.41 5.52
N ASP A 292 29.86 -1.21 6.83
CA ASP A 292 30.62 -0.13 7.47
C ASP A 292 31.98 -0.59 8.00
N GLY A 293 32.38 -1.82 7.64
CA GLY A 293 33.60 -2.48 8.12
C GLY A 293 33.41 -3.35 9.36
N SER A 294 32.36 -3.12 10.16
CA SER A 294 32.07 -3.87 11.38
C SER A 294 30.77 -4.69 11.28
N ILE A 295 29.84 -4.23 10.49
CA ILE A 295 28.55 -4.89 10.25
C ILE A 295 28.27 -5.00 8.76
N LEU A 296 27.44 -6.00 8.40
CA LEU A 296 26.79 -6.08 7.12
C LEU A 296 25.30 -5.75 7.27
N LEU A 297 24.78 -4.95 6.34
CA LEU A 297 23.35 -4.74 6.17
C LEU A 297 22.92 -5.26 4.81
N ALA A 298 21.78 -5.97 4.79
CA ALA A 298 21.13 -6.43 3.59
C ALA A 298 19.74 -5.82 3.50
N GLY A 299 19.49 -5.10 2.43
CA GLY A 299 18.17 -4.59 2.07
C GLY A 299 17.47 -5.56 1.15
N THR A 300 16.29 -6.03 1.51
CA THR A 300 15.55 -7.04 0.75
C THR A 300 14.34 -6.44 0.04
N TYR A 301 13.75 -7.24 -0.85
CA TYR A 301 12.62 -6.79 -1.69
C TYR A 301 11.34 -6.59 -0.88
N TYR A 302 11.07 -7.43 0.15
CA TYR A 302 9.89 -7.29 1.01
C TYR A 302 10.20 -7.34 2.50
N GLY A 303 11.30 -7.99 2.92
CA GLY A 303 11.63 -8.27 4.31
C GLY A 303 12.27 -7.10 5.07
N GLY A 304 12.56 -5.99 4.39
CA GLY A 304 13.22 -4.84 4.98
C GLY A 304 14.73 -5.00 5.11
N VAL A 305 15.28 -4.54 6.23
CA VAL A 305 16.72 -4.59 6.54
C VAL A 305 17.02 -5.81 7.41
N PHE A 306 18.06 -6.54 7.02
CA PHE A 306 18.71 -7.56 7.86
C PHE A 306 20.11 -7.10 8.20
N ARG A 307 20.56 -7.46 9.39
CA ARG A 307 21.86 -7.06 9.93
C ARG A 307 22.64 -8.30 10.38
N SER A 308 23.90 -8.35 10.04
CA SER A 308 24.87 -9.33 10.55
C SER A 308 26.02 -8.62 11.22
N THR A 309 26.47 -9.16 12.38
CA THR A 309 27.66 -8.72 13.13
C THR A 309 28.77 -9.76 13.13
N ASN A 310 28.60 -10.82 12.34
CA ASN A 310 29.53 -11.94 12.25
C ASN A 310 29.82 -12.31 10.79
N GLU A 311 30.03 -11.29 9.96
CA GLU A 311 30.40 -11.44 8.54
C GLU A 311 29.43 -12.33 7.76
N GLY A 312 28.11 -12.17 7.99
CA GLY A 312 27.07 -12.89 7.24
C GLY A 312 26.77 -14.31 7.75
N VAL A 313 27.45 -14.81 8.78
CA VAL A 313 27.19 -16.17 9.31
C VAL A 313 25.75 -16.30 9.82
N THR A 314 25.25 -15.25 10.48
CA THR A 314 23.83 -15.14 10.85
C THR A 314 23.29 -13.75 10.61
N TRP A 315 22.01 -13.69 10.25
CA TRP A 315 21.27 -12.46 10.00
C TRP A 315 20.12 -12.32 10.98
N VAL A 316 19.87 -11.11 11.44
CA VAL A 316 18.70 -10.76 12.24
C VAL A 316 17.94 -9.63 11.58
N SER A 317 16.62 -9.67 11.62
CA SER A 317 15.79 -8.56 11.14
C SER A 317 16.14 -7.29 11.91
N SER A 318 16.35 -6.20 11.20
CA SER A 318 16.80 -4.91 11.71
C SER A 318 15.96 -3.77 11.10
N SER A 319 14.67 -4.01 10.92
CA SER A 319 13.73 -3.11 10.25
C SER A 319 12.96 -2.21 11.22
N SER A 320 13.24 -2.23 12.52
CA SER A 320 12.52 -1.42 13.51
C SER A 320 12.53 0.07 13.10
N GLY A 321 11.33 0.68 13.00
CA GLY A 321 11.15 2.04 12.52
C GLY A 321 10.91 2.16 11.02
N ILE A 322 11.18 1.13 10.21
CA ILE A 322 10.81 1.09 8.79
C ILE A 322 9.41 0.50 8.68
N ARG A 323 8.41 1.34 8.35
CA ARG A 323 6.98 1.01 8.38
C ARG A 323 6.40 0.62 7.02
N ASN A 324 7.23 0.16 6.11
CA ASN A 324 6.90 0.02 4.69
C ASN A 324 6.61 -1.41 4.25
N SER A 325 6.08 -2.26 5.14
CA SER A 325 5.72 -3.63 4.83
C SER A 325 4.65 -3.73 3.74
N PHE A 326 4.77 -4.74 2.90
CA PHE A 326 3.75 -5.13 1.94
C PHE A 326 2.69 -5.97 2.68
N VAL A 327 1.55 -5.36 2.96
CA VAL A 327 0.46 -5.98 3.70
C VAL A 327 -0.54 -6.60 2.73
N TYR A 328 -0.69 -7.93 2.79
CA TYR A 328 -1.64 -8.67 1.97
C TYR A 328 -2.99 -8.86 2.66
N SER A 329 -2.97 -9.10 3.97
CA SER A 329 -4.18 -9.42 4.72
C SER A 329 -4.19 -8.78 6.11
N LEU A 330 -5.37 -8.45 6.57
CA LEU A 330 -5.66 -7.92 7.90
C LEU A 330 -6.76 -8.76 8.55
N LEU A 331 -6.61 -9.04 9.84
CA LEU A 331 -7.64 -9.66 10.67
C LEU A 331 -7.73 -8.89 11.99
N SER A 332 -8.95 -8.54 12.39
CA SER A 332 -9.26 -8.08 13.74
C SER A 332 -9.96 -9.19 14.51
N LEU A 333 -9.47 -9.50 15.71
CA LEU A 333 -10.01 -10.54 16.59
C LEU A 333 -9.75 -10.19 18.05
N SER A 334 -10.81 -10.04 18.85
CA SER A 334 -10.72 -9.84 20.31
C SER A 334 -9.75 -8.72 20.71
N ASN A 335 -9.91 -7.52 20.15
CA ASN A 335 -9.06 -6.33 20.35
C ASN A 335 -7.58 -6.53 19.95
N SER A 336 -7.29 -7.56 19.17
CA SER A 336 -5.97 -7.79 18.58
C SER A 336 -6.06 -7.69 17.05
N PHE A 337 -5.06 -7.04 16.45
CA PHE A 337 -4.89 -7.05 15.01
C PHE A 337 -3.83 -8.07 14.61
N TYR A 338 -4.07 -8.72 13.49
CA TYR A 338 -3.12 -9.61 12.84
C TYR A 338 -2.90 -9.13 11.42
N VAL A 339 -1.65 -9.08 11.00
CA VAL A 339 -1.22 -8.65 9.67
C VAL A 339 -0.47 -9.78 9.02
N GLY A 340 -0.92 -10.18 7.83
CA GLY A 340 -0.20 -11.07 6.95
C GLY A 340 0.57 -10.26 5.91
N THR A 341 1.85 -10.51 5.79
CA THR A 341 2.77 -9.77 4.91
C THR A 341 3.26 -10.62 3.74
N ALA A 342 3.87 -9.96 2.76
CA ALA A 342 4.41 -10.61 1.55
C ALA A 342 5.62 -11.52 1.82
N SER A 343 6.37 -11.30 2.91
CA SER A 343 7.58 -12.10 3.17
C SER A 343 8.11 -12.03 4.59
N SER A 344 7.42 -11.31 5.48
CA SER A 344 7.81 -11.19 6.90
C SER A 344 6.87 -11.97 7.83
N GLY A 345 5.95 -12.75 7.27
CA GLY A 345 5.01 -13.60 8.00
C GLY A 345 3.89 -12.81 8.66
N VAL A 346 3.57 -13.20 9.89
CA VAL A 346 2.46 -12.65 10.66
C VAL A 346 2.96 -11.76 11.79
N PHE A 347 2.35 -10.58 11.90
CA PHE A 347 2.53 -9.68 13.05
C PHE A 347 1.21 -9.52 13.80
N ARG A 348 1.32 -9.36 15.12
CA ARG A 348 0.20 -9.08 16.03
C ARG A 348 0.38 -7.73 16.70
N SER A 349 -0.70 -6.96 16.80
CA SER A 349 -0.79 -5.77 17.65
C SER A 349 -1.95 -5.89 18.62
N THR A 350 -1.75 -5.53 19.89
CA THR A 350 -2.77 -5.48 20.94
C THR A 350 -3.09 -4.05 21.38
N ASN A 351 -2.55 -3.05 20.68
CA ASN A 351 -2.67 -1.64 21.00
C ASN A 351 -3.00 -0.79 19.76
N GLN A 352 -3.95 -1.27 18.94
CA GLN A 352 -4.49 -0.56 17.78
C GLN A 352 -3.44 -0.18 16.73
N GLY A 353 -2.40 -1.02 16.56
CA GLY A 353 -1.34 -0.80 15.57
C GLY A 353 -0.19 0.10 16.03
N ALA A 354 -0.18 0.53 17.29
CA ALA A 354 0.92 1.34 17.84
C ALA A 354 2.22 0.51 18.00
N ILE A 355 2.12 -0.79 18.26
CA ILE A 355 3.27 -1.71 18.29
C ILE A 355 2.86 -3.02 17.62
N TRP A 356 3.72 -3.53 16.74
CA TRP A 356 3.57 -4.80 16.07
C TRP A 356 4.66 -5.79 16.49
N VAL A 357 4.26 -6.98 16.88
CA VAL A 357 5.16 -8.06 17.31
C VAL A 357 5.06 -9.21 16.33
N PRO A 358 6.18 -9.71 15.76
CA PRO A 358 6.15 -10.88 14.91
C PRO A 358 5.77 -12.13 15.72
N ILE A 359 4.88 -12.96 15.14
CA ILE A 359 4.43 -14.22 15.76
C ILE A 359 4.60 -15.36 14.74
N ASN A 360 5.83 -15.64 14.34
CA ASN A 360 6.17 -16.51 13.23
C ASN A 360 6.65 -17.92 13.62
N THR A 361 6.76 -18.23 14.91
CA THR A 361 7.22 -19.56 15.37
C THR A 361 6.33 -20.66 14.73
N GLY A 362 6.95 -21.63 14.08
CA GLY A 362 6.27 -22.73 13.36
C GLY A 362 5.75 -22.39 11.96
N LEU A 363 5.77 -21.11 11.56
CA LEU A 363 5.39 -20.70 10.20
C LEU A 363 6.58 -20.93 9.25
N THR A 364 6.42 -21.84 8.28
CA THR A 364 7.48 -22.18 7.31
C THR A 364 7.38 -21.39 6.00
N ASN A 365 6.25 -20.70 5.76
CA ASN A 365 6.07 -19.79 4.63
C ASN A 365 5.58 -18.44 5.12
N TYR A 366 6.29 -17.37 4.76
CA TYR A 366 6.07 -16.01 5.25
C TYR A 366 5.19 -15.15 4.33
N GLU A 367 4.74 -15.67 3.19
CA GLU A 367 3.83 -14.98 2.27
C GLU A 367 2.37 -15.26 2.64
N VAL A 368 1.80 -14.47 3.56
CA VAL A 368 0.48 -14.71 4.16
C VAL A 368 -0.59 -13.92 3.42
N GLN A 369 -1.41 -14.61 2.63
CA GLN A 369 -2.42 -14.01 1.73
C GLN A 369 -3.75 -13.71 2.41
N CYS A 370 -4.17 -14.57 3.35
CA CYS A 370 -5.48 -14.47 3.95
C CYS A 370 -5.52 -15.05 5.37
N PHE A 371 -6.54 -14.66 6.11
CA PHE A 371 -6.87 -15.21 7.42
C PHE A 371 -8.31 -15.68 7.49
N ALA A 372 -8.58 -16.64 8.35
CA ALA A 372 -9.90 -16.93 8.90
C ALA A 372 -9.74 -17.22 10.39
N ALA A 373 -10.73 -16.83 11.19
CA ALA A 373 -10.68 -17.03 12.63
C ALA A 373 -12.01 -17.51 13.19
N ARG A 374 -11.95 -18.40 14.18
CA ARG A 374 -13.09 -18.83 15.00
C ARG A 374 -12.65 -18.95 16.45
N ASP A 375 -13.36 -18.24 17.33
CA ASP A 375 -13.01 -18.14 18.74
C ASP A 375 -11.56 -17.67 18.88
N THR A 376 -10.68 -18.56 19.32
CA THR A 376 -9.26 -18.31 19.52
C THR A 376 -8.37 -19.01 18.49
N ASN A 377 -8.95 -19.83 17.61
CA ASN A 377 -8.21 -20.46 16.51
C ASN A 377 -8.11 -19.49 15.32
N ILE A 378 -6.89 -19.22 14.88
CA ILE A 378 -6.62 -18.44 13.69
C ILE A 378 -6.00 -19.35 12.63
N PHE A 379 -6.51 -19.25 11.40
CA PHE A 379 -5.96 -19.93 10.23
C PHE A 379 -5.34 -18.90 9.31
N ALA A 380 -4.13 -19.16 8.86
CA ALA A 380 -3.40 -18.35 7.89
C ALA A 380 -3.21 -19.15 6.60
N GLY A 381 -3.72 -18.62 5.49
CA GLY A 381 -3.47 -19.16 4.16
C GLY A 381 -2.26 -18.47 3.54
N THR A 382 -1.31 -19.25 3.03
CA THR A 382 -0.05 -18.77 2.46
C THR A 382 0.08 -19.10 0.98
N TYR A 383 0.91 -18.33 0.27
CA TYR A 383 1.17 -18.56 -1.15
C TYR A 383 2.36 -19.52 -1.34
N GLY A 384 2.09 -20.83 -1.18
CA GLY A 384 3.06 -21.89 -1.39
C GLY A 384 3.35 -22.76 -0.16
N GLY A 385 2.92 -22.36 1.06
CA GLY A 385 3.04 -23.16 2.28
C GLY A 385 1.73 -23.81 2.74
N GLY A 386 0.61 -23.54 2.05
CA GLY A 386 -0.70 -24.05 2.43
C GLY A 386 -1.33 -23.28 3.58
N VAL A 387 -1.99 -23.99 4.49
CA VAL A 387 -2.71 -23.47 5.63
C VAL A 387 -1.98 -23.78 6.93
N PHE A 388 -1.84 -22.76 7.77
CA PHE A 388 -1.30 -22.88 9.14
C PHE A 388 -2.38 -22.52 10.14
N ARG A 389 -2.37 -23.17 11.31
CA ARG A 389 -3.28 -22.91 12.41
C ARG A 389 -2.51 -22.44 13.65
N LEU A 390 -2.98 -21.35 14.25
CA LEU A 390 -2.56 -20.87 15.55
C LEU A 390 -3.70 -21.13 16.56
N THR A 391 -3.40 -21.78 17.69
CA THR A 391 -4.35 -22.08 18.75
C THR A 391 -4.21 -21.10 19.92
N ASP A 392 -5.11 -21.18 20.90
CA ASP A 392 -5.19 -20.35 22.12
C ASP A 392 -3.88 -20.11 22.87
N SER A 393 -2.99 -21.08 22.85
CA SER A 393 -1.68 -20.92 23.47
C SER A 393 -0.82 -19.82 22.81
N GLY A 394 -1.18 -19.43 21.55
CA GLY A 394 -0.56 -18.33 20.80
C GLY A 394 0.94 -18.48 20.58
N ALA A 395 1.50 -19.64 20.85
CA ALA A 395 2.94 -19.83 20.90
C ALA A 395 3.52 -20.26 19.55
N GLU A 396 2.76 -21.04 18.75
CA GLU A 396 3.31 -21.67 17.54
C GLU A 396 2.24 -21.96 16.49
N TRP A 397 2.58 -21.69 15.22
CA TRP A 397 1.79 -22.09 14.08
C TRP A 397 2.05 -23.58 13.76
N THR A 398 0.97 -24.30 13.50
CA THR A 398 1.03 -25.69 13.08
C THR A 398 0.54 -25.79 11.64
N GLU A 399 1.31 -26.44 10.78
CA GLU A 399 0.90 -26.77 9.42
C GLU A 399 -0.28 -27.74 9.43
N VAL A 400 -1.34 -27.45 8.65
CA VAL A 400 -2.59 -28.26 8.60
C VAL A 400 -2.98 -28.52 7.14
N ASN A 401 -2.12 -29.20 6.40
CA ASN A 401 -2.18 -29.37 4.93
C ASN A 401 -2.54 -30.80 4.45
N SER A 402 -2.81 -31.74 5.34
CA SER A 402 -3.15 -33.13 4.95
C SER A 402 -4.34 -33.15 3.97
N GLY A 403 -4.14 -33.67 2.77
CA GLY A 403 -5.14 -33.71 1.69
C GLY A 403 -5.35 -32.42 0.93
N LEU A 404 -4.66 -31.31 1.27
CA LEU A 404 -4.70 -30.07 0.53
C LEU A 404 -3.86 -30.19 -0.76
N GLY A 405 -4.52 -30.37 -1.89
CA GLY A 405 -3.87 -30.65 -3.18
C GLY A 405 -3.17 -29.45 -3.82
N ASN A 406 -3.30 -28.25 -3.25
CA ASN A 406 -2.60 -27.05 -3.73
C ASN A 406 -2.27 -26.11 -2.56
N LEU A 407 -0.99 -25.77 -2.41
CA LEU A 407 -0.48 -24.98 -1.30
C LEU A 407 -0.51 -23.44 -1.54
N LYS A 408 -0.99 -22.98 -2.69
CA LYS A 408 -1.20 -21.56 -2.98
C LYS A 408 -2.62 -21.19 -2.59
N VAL A 409 -2.78 -20.69 -1.36
CA VAL A 409 -4.07 -20.38 -0.74
C VAL A 409 -4.32 -18.89 -0.84
N ASN A 410 -5.35 -18.49 -1.60
CA ASN A 410 -5.71 -17.09 -1.83
C ASN A 410 -6.80 -16.59 -0.87
N SER A 411 -7.68 -17.48 -0.40
CA SER A 411 -8.83 -17.11 0.43
C SER A 411 -9.18 -18.25 1.40
N LEU A 412 -9.59 -17.89 2.61
CA LEU A 412 -10.13 -18.81 3.61
C LEU A 412 -11.51 -18.36 4.05
N LEU A 413 -12.44 -19.28 4.23
CA LEU A 413 -13.78 -19.02 4.77
C LEU A 413 -14.13 -20.07 5.83
N LEU A 414 -14.57 -19.63 6.99
CA LEU A 414 -15.15 -20.47 8.03
C LEU A 414 -16.68 -20.40 7.98
N LYS A 415 -17.31 -21.56 7.87
CA LYS A 415 -18.77 -21.71 7.99
C LYS A 415 -19.08 -22.91 8.89
N ASP A 416 -19.75 -22.66 10.01
CA ASP A 416 -20.01 -23.67 11.04
C ASP A 416 -18.71 -24.40 11.44
N THR A 417 -18.66 -25.72 11.31
CA THR A 417 -17.44 -26.52 11.53
C THR A 417 -16.55 -26.64 10.28
N ASN A 418 -17.02 -26.16 9.13
CA ASN A 418 -16.29 -26.27 7.88
C ASN A 418 -15.31 -25.10 7.70
N LEU A 419 -14.10 -25.41 7.27
CA LEU A 419 -13.14 -24.44 6.74
C LEU A 419 -12.95 -24.71 5.25
N PHE A 420 -13.10 -23.66 4.44
CA PHE A 420 -12.89 -23.69 2.99
C PHE A 420 -11.63 -22.93 2.64
N ALA A 421 -10.83 -23.50 1.73
CA ALA A 421 -9.66 -22.86 1.17
C ALA A 421 -9.81 -22.71 -0.36
N GLY A 422 -9.86 -21.48 -0.83
CA GLY A 422 -9.76 -21.12 -2.24
C GLY A 422 -8.30 -21.07 -2.65
N THR A 423 -7.94 -21.91 -3.62
CA THR A 423 -6.56 -22.11 -4.07
C THR A 423 -6.41 -21.86 -5.56
N ASN A 424 -5.16 -21.94 -6.06
CA ASN A 424 -4.92 -21.92 -7.51
C ASN A 424 -5.43 -23.15 -8.26
N ALA A 425 -5.87 -24.20 -7.55
CA ALA A 425 -6.37 -25.45 -8.15
C ALA A 425 -7.78 -25.82 -7.68
N GLY A 426 -8.54 -24.84 -7.15
CA GLY A 426 -9.92 -25.03 -6.75
C GLY A 426 -10.18 -24.77 -5.28
N ILE A 427 -11.36 -25.22 -4.83
CA ILE A 427 -11.79 -25.12 -3.45
C ILE A 427 -11.55 -26.43 -2.75
N PHE A 428 -10.91 -26.38 -1.60
CA PHE A 428 -10.78 -27.49 -0.66
C PHE A 428 -11.59 -27.21 0.58
N ARG A 429 -12.16 -28.25 1.18
CA ARG A 429 -12.94 -28.19 2.41
C ARG A 429 -12.39 -29.16 3.45
N THR A 430 -12.39 -28.72 4.71
CA THR A 430 -12.15 -29.59 5.87
C THR A 430 -13.25 -29.39 6.90
N THR A 431 -13.57 -30.45 7.67
CA THR A 431 -14.56 -30.44 8.77
C THR A 431 -13.91 -30.61 10.14
N ASP A 432 -12.59 -30.84 10.17
CA ASP A 432 -11.78 -31.15 11.34
C ASP A 432 -10.67 -30.13 11.62
N SER A 433 -10.95 -28.86 11.29
CA SER A 433 -10.02 -27.74 11.52
C SER A 433 -8.68 -27.90 10.81
N GLY A 434 -8.67 -28.48 9.61
CA GLY A 434 -7.50 -28.66 8.76
C GLY A 434 -6.83 -30.01 8.94
N GLY A 435 -7.36 -30.94 9.73
CA GLY A 435 -6.79 -32.27 9.90
C GLY A 435 -6.79 -33.07 8.61
N ASN A 436 -7.83 -32.96 7.79
CA ASN A 436 -7.87 -33.54 6.46
C ASN A 436 -8.71 -32.67 5.50
N TRP A 437 -8.15 -32.35 4.33
CA TRP A 437 -8.81 -31.58 3.27
C TRP A 437 -9.31 -32.49 2.15
N VAL A 438 -10.46 -32.15 1.62
CA VAL A 438 -11.04 -32.80 0.43
C VAL A 438 -11.34 -31.76 -0.63
N LEU A 439 -11.12 -32.12 -1.89
CA LEU A 439 -11.46 -31.25 -3.03
C LEU A 439 -12.98 -31.10 -3.13
N ALA A 440 -13.46 -29.87 -3.25
CA ALA A 440 -14.88 -29.49 -3.24
C ALA A 440 -15.23 -28.63 -4.47
N ASN A 441 -15.00 -29.16 -5.70
CA ASN A 441 -15.09 -28.43 -6.97
C ASN A 441 -16.24 -28.89 -7.89
N LEU A 442 -17.08 -29.82 -7.50
CA LEU A 442 -18.09 -30.36 -8.40
C LEU A 442 -18.99 -29.25 -8.99
N GLY A 443 -18.98 -29.13 -10.33
CA GLY A 443 -19.71 -28.10 -11.06
C GLY A 443 -18.92 -26.80 -11.34
N MET A 444 -17.68 -26.68 -10.88
CA MET A 444 -16.80 -25.56 -11.25
C MET A 444 -16.03 -25.86 -12.55
N THR A 445 -15.94 -24.87 -13.41
CA THR A 445 -15.21 -24.95 -14.68
C THR A 445 -13.80 -24.41 -14.60
N GLU A 446 -13.53 -23.57 -13.57
CA GLU A 446 -12.24 -22.91 -13.35
C GLU A 446 -11.75 -23.14 -11.93
N GLY A 447 -10.45 -23.32 -11.76
CA GLY A 447 -9.83 -23.69 -10.48
C GLY A 447 -9.11 -22.56 -9.77
N LEU A 448 -8.80 -21.43 -10.40
CA LEU A 448 -8.11 -20.32 -9.76
C LEU A 448 -9.11 -19.48 -8.94
N ILE A 449 -9.22 -19.81 -7.65
CA ILE A 449 -10.17 -19.15 -6.74
C ILE A 449 -9.46 -18.01 -6.03
N MET A 450 -9.97 -16.79 -6.21
CA MET A 450 -9.39 -15.57 -5.64
C MET A 450 -10.05 -15.16 -4.32
N SER A 451 -11.36 -15.39 -4.19
CA SER A 451 -12.12 -14.98 -3.00
C SER A 451 -13.32 -15.89 -2.75
N ILE A 452 -13.60 -16.14 -1.48
CA ILE A 452 -14.78 -16.88 -1.03
C ILE A 452 -15.50 -16.04 0.02
N ALA A 453 -16.83 -15.93 -0.09
CA ALA A 453 -17.67 -15.26 0.90
C ALA A 453 -18.96 -16.03 1.15
N MET A 454 -19.64 -15.70 2.25
CA MET A 454 -20.90 -16.32 2.64
C MET A 454 -21.99 -15.26 2.75
N MET A 455 -23.16 -15.54 2.18
CA MET A 455 -24.40 -14.78 2.39
C MET A 455 -25.51 -15.76 2.79
N ASP A 456 -26.11 -15.54 3.95
CA ASP A 456 -27.05 -16.46 4.58
C ASP A 456 -26.41 -17.86 4.75
N THR A 457 -27.00 -18.88 4.14
CA THR A 457 -26.47 -20.25 4.15
C THR A 457 -25.64 -20.59 2.91
N ASN A 458 -25.58 -19.71 1.90
CA ASN A 458 -24.92 -19.94 0.62
C ASN A 458 -23.46 -19.50 0.65
N ILE A 459 -22.63 -20.26 -0.02
CA ILE A 459 -21.21 -19.94 -0.20
C ILE A 459 -21.02 -19.47 -1.65
N PHE A 460 -20.34 -18.34 -1.81
CA PHE A 460 -20.00 -17.76 -3.11
C PHE A 460 -18.49 -17.82 -3.31
N ALA A 461 -18.08 -18.15 -4.51
CA ALA A 461 -16.66 -18.19 -4.92
C ALA A 461 -16.45 -17.35 -6.16
N ALA A 462 -15.47 -16.46 -6.09
CA ALA A 462 -14.99 -15.64 -7.19
C ALA A 462 -13.77 -16.32 -7.83
N ALA A 463 -13.89 -16.76 -9.08
CA ALA A 463 -12.86 -17.44 -9.83
C ALA A 463 -12.28 -16.55 -10.93
N TYR A 464 -10.96 -16.54 -11.08
CA TYR A 464 -10.29 -15.84 -12.17
C TYR A 464 -10.52 -16.60 -13.49
N GLY A 465 -11.15 -15.95 -14.46
CA GLY A 465 -11.56 -16.55 -15.73
C GLY A 465 -12.93 -17.27 -15.71
N GLY A 466 -13.46 -17.62 -14.53
CA GLY A 466 -14.71 -18.40 -14.37
C GLY A 466 -15.91 -17.58 -13.89
N GLY A 467 -15.69 -16.38 -13.39
CA GLY A 467 -16.76 -15.56 -12.82
C GLY A 467 -17.12 -15.96 -11.40
N VAL A 468 -18.41 -15.92 -11.06
CA VAL A 468 -18.94 -16.21 -9.72
C VAL A 468 -19.68 -17.54 -9.73
N PHE A 469 -19.41 -18.35 -8.72
CA PHE A 469 -20.09 -19.62 -8.44
C PHE A 469 -20.79 -19.56 -7.09
N VAL A 470 -21.92 -20.26 -6.95
CA VAL A 470 -22.66 -20.43 -5.68
C VAL A 470 -22.79 -21.89 -5.33
N SER A 471 -22.59 -22.21 -4.06
CA SER A 471 -22.97 -23.48 -3.44
C SER A 471 -24.03 -23.26 -2.38
N THR A 472 -25.13 -24.03 -2.48
CA THR A 472 -26.24 -24.06 -1.49
C THR A 472 -26.16 -25.28 -0.58
N ASN A 473 -25.16 -26.16 -0.78
CA ASN A 473 -25.00 -27.45 -0.09
C ASN A 473 -23.62 -27.62 0.54
N ASN A 474 -23.10 -26.56 1.18
CA ASN A 474 -21.81 -26.59 1.88
C ASN A 474 -20.62 -27.01 1.00
N GLY A 475 -20.59 -26.56 -0.24
CA GLY A 475 -19.46 -26.80 -1.17
C GLY A 475 -19.49 -28.18 -1.82
N GLU A 476 -20.53 -28.98 -1.66
CA GLU A 476 -20.64 -30.29 -2.34
C GLU A 476 -20.80 -30.13 -3.85
N SER A 477 -21.52 -29.08 -4.29
CA SER A 477 -21.61 -28.71 -5.69
C SER A 477 -21.77 -27.19 -5.86
N TRP A 478 -21.38 -26.71 -7.05
CA TRP A 478 -21.36 -25.31 -7.39
C TRP A 478 -22.14 -25.05 -8.69
N THR A 479 -22.79 -23.91 -8.75
CA THR A 479 -23.53 -23.44 -9.92
C THR A 479 -23.03 -22.06 -10.31
N VAL A 480 -22.80 -21.83 -11.60
CA VAL A 480 -22.35 -20.55 -12.14
C VAL A 480 -23.42 -19.46 -11.98
N ARG A 481 -22.99 -18.23 -11.68
CA ARG A 481 -23.83 -17.03 -11.47
C ARG A 481 -23.18 -15.82 -12.13
N ASN A 482 -23.22 -15.76 -13.48
CA ASN A 482 -22.51 -14.74 -14.26
C ASN A 482 -23.44 -13.79 -15.03
N SER A 483 -24.78 -13.90 -14.88
CA SER A 483 -25.73 -13.03 -15.60
C SER A 483 -25.50 -11.55 -15.28
N GLY A 484 -25.16 -10.73 -16.29
CA GLY A 484 -24.86 -9.30 -16.12
C GLY A 484 -23.38 -8.96 -15.86
N LEU A 485 -22.49 -9.96 -15.68
CA LEU A 485 -21.05 -9.72 -15.59
C LEU A 485 -20.45 -9.55 -17.00
N SER A 486 -19.73 -8.47 -17.22
CA SER A 486 -19.03 -8.20 -18.48
C SER A 486 -17.58 -8.69 -18.52
N ASP A 487 -17.00 -9.00 -17.35
CA ASP A 487 -15.65 -9.57 -17.19
C ASP A 487 -15.72 -10.71 -16.17
N LEU A 488 -15.10 -11.85 -16.48
CA LEU A 488 -15.09 -13.05 -15.65
C LEU A 488 -13.77 -13.25 -14.86
N ASN A 489 -12.85 -12.30 -14.94
CA ASN A 489 -11.60 -12.32 -14.19
C ASN A 489 -11.81 -11.73 -12.79
N MET A 490 -12.41 -12.50 -11.90
CA MET A 490 -12.75 -12.03 -10.54
C MET A 490 -11.52 -11.85 -9.67
N ARG A 491 -11.48 -10.77 -8.87
CA ARG A 491 -10.41 -10.46 -7.90
C ARG A 491 -10.84 -10.60 -6.46
N CYS A 492 -11.94 -9.98 -6.08
CA CYS A 492 -12.44 -10.06 -4.72
C CYS A 492 -13.97 -10.04 -4.71
N LEU A 493 -14.53 -10.60 -3.63
CA LEU A 493 -15.96 -10.70 -3.39
C LEU A 493 -16.24 -10.44 -1.93
N THR A 494 -17.28 -9.67 -1.62
CA THR A 494 -17.75 -9.42 -0.26
C THR A 494 -19.26 -9.38 -0.18
N VAL A 495 -19.77 -9.45 1.03
CA VAL A 495 -21.20 -9.32 1.36
C VAL A 495 -21.37 -8.17 2.35
N SER A 496 -22.30 -7.28 2.07
CA SER A 496 -22.72 -6.24 2.99
C SER A 496 -24.23 -6.08 2.93
N ASN A 497 -24.89 -6.10 4.09
CA ASN A 497 -26.32 -5.90 4.24
C ASN A 497 -27.19 -6.69 3.21
N GLY A 498 -26.91 -8.00 3.09
CA GLY A 498 -27.63 -8.87 2.16
C GLY A 498 -27.38 -8.62 0.68
N THR A 499 -26.34 -7.87 0.35
CA THR A 499 -25.91 -7.54 -1.01
C THR A 499 -24.53 -8.11 -1.29
N LEU A 500 -24.36 -8.74 -2.43
CA LEU A 500 -23.07 -9.22 -2.92
C LEU A 500 -22.39 -8.13 -3.73
N PHE A 501 -21.08 -7.99 -3.56
CA PHE A 501 -20.22 -7.12 -4.35
C PHE A 501 -19.05 -7.93 -4.89
N VAL A 502 -18.74 -7.77 -6.17
CA VAL A 502 -17.60 -8.42 -6.81
C VAL A 502 -16.83 -7.42 -7.65
N ALA A 503 -15.51 -7.54 -7.66
CA ALA A 503 -14.64 -6.75 -8.51
C ALA A 503 -13.84 -7.64 -9.46
N THR A 504 -13.56 -7.10 -10.64
CA THR A 504 -12.83 -7.76 -11.71
C THR A 504 -11.44 -7.16 -11.92
N ASP A 505 -10.58 -7.90 -12.63
CA ASP A 505 -9.23 -7.44 -12.98
C ASP A 505 -9.25 -6.30 -14.02
N GLY A 506 -10.28 -6.24 -14.83
CA GLY A 506 -10.53 -5.16 -15.78
C GLY A 506 -11.06 -3.85 -15.17
N GLY A 507 -11.21 -3.77 -13.84
CA GLY A 507 -11.66 -2.57 -13.12
C GLY A 507 -13.18 -2.45 -12.98
N GLY A 508 -13.99 -3.44 -13.39
CA GLY A 508 -15.44 -3.46 -13.17
C GLY A 508 -15.77 -3.78 -11.71
N VAL A 509 -16.80 -3.13 -11.18
CA VAL A 509 -17.41 -3.40 -9.88
C VAL A 509 -18.88 -3.72 -10.09
N PHE A 510 -19.33 -4.86 -9.59
CA PHE A 510 -20.70 -5.34 -9.79
C PHE A 510 -21.38 -5.62 -8.46
N ARG A 511 -22.68 -5.40 -8.43
CA ARG A 511 -23.56 -5.65 -7.28
C ARG A 511 -24.67 -6.63 -7.65
N SER A 512 -25.01 -7.53 -6.73
CA SER A 512 -26.19 -8.38 -6.81
C SER A 512 -26.99 -8.33 -5.50
N THR A 513 -28.27 -8.06 -5.60
CA THR A 513 -29.25 -8.05 -4.49
C THR A 513 -30.12 -9.31 -4.46
N ASN A 514 -29.89 -10.26 -5.37
CA ASN A 514 -30.68 -11.46 -5.55
C ASN A 514 -29.84 -12.74 -5.53
N HIS A 515 -28.88 -12.83 -4.57
CA HIS A 515 -28.02 -14.00 -4.38
C HIS A 515 -27.19 -14.37 -5.61
N GLY A 516 -26.72 -13.36 -6.36
CA GLY A 516 -25.87 -13.55 -7.53
C GLY A 516 -26.64 -13.99 -8.79
N ALA A 517 -27.99 -14.03 -8.77
CA ALA A 517 -28.75 -14.40 -9.95
C ALA A 517 -28.53 -13.43 -11.11
N ASP A 518 -28.50 -12.14 -10.78
CA ASP A 518 -28.16 -11.07 -11.75
C ASP A 518 -27.22 -10.07 -11.10
N TRP A 519 -26.32 -9.52 -11.92
CA TRP A 519 -25.33 -8.53 -11.53
C TRP A 519 -25.56 -7.22 -12.26
N THR A 520 -25.45 -6.12 -11.53
CA THR A 520 -25.51 -4.76 -12.06
C THR A 520 -24.13 -4.11 -11.91
N ASP A 521 -23.64 -3.52 -13.00
CA ASP A 521 -22.42 -2.72 -12.98
C ASP A 521 -22.67 -1.45 -12.16
N ILE A 522 -21.86 -1.25 -11.13
CA ILE A 522 -21.87 -0.09 -10.22
C ILE A 522 -20.50 0.60 -10.20
N GLY A 523 -19.62 0.24 -11.13
CA GLY A 523 -18.32 0.89 -11.29
C GLY A 523 -18.52 2.35 -11.69
N SER A 524 -17.94 3.27 -10.93
CA SER A 524 -17.92 4.67 -11.33
C SER A 524 -16.78 4.94 -12.31
N SER A 525 -16.99 5.88 -13.24
CA SER A 525 -15.91 6.40 -14.10
C SER A 525 -14.74 7.02 -13.31
N ALA A 526 -14.88 7.15 -11.99
CA ALA A 526 -13.82 7.62 -11.09
C ALA A 526 -12.90 6.49 -10.59
N MET A 527 -13.36 5.21 -10.61
CA MET A 527 -12.56 4.05 -10.23
C MET A 527 -11.89 3.42 -11.45
N TYR A 528 -10.76 3.99 -11.90
CA TYR A 528 -10.01 3.51 -13.07
C TYR A 528 -9.08 2.32 -12.81
N SER A 529 -9.01 1.82 -11.58
CA SER A 529 -8.07 0.77 -11.17
C SER A 529 -8.80 -0.44 -10.60
N PRO A 530 -8.29 -1.66 -10.83
CA PRO A 530 -8.84 -2.88 -10.26
C PRO A 530 -9.00 -2.78 -8.73
N VAL A 531 -10.11 -3.25 -8.20
CA VAL A 531 -10.37 -3.32 -6.76
C VAL A 531 -9.85 -4.65 -6.22
N TYR A 532 -9.01 -4.58 -5.19
CA TYR A 532 -8.38 -5.74 -4.56
C TYR A 532 -8.95 -6.09 -3.19
N ALA A 533 -9.60 -5.15 -2.56
CA ALA A 533 -10.21 -5.35 -1.25
C ALA A 533 -11.56 -4.64 -1.15
N PHE A 534 -12.52 -5.33 -0.58
CA PHE A 534 -13.80 -4.77 -0.19
C PHE A 534 -14.03 -4.94 1.30
N MET A 535 -14.73 -3.97 1.91
CA MET A 535 -15.27 -4.06 3.26
C MET A 535 -16.64 -3.39 3.30
N GLY A 536 -17.64 -4.11 3.78
CA GLY A 536 -18.99 -3.58 3.95
C GLY A 536 -19.35 -3.44 5.43
N ILE A 537 -19.97 -2.30 5.78
CA ILE A 537 -20.52 -2.01 7.09
C ILE A 537 -21.87 -1.34 6.88
N ASP A 538 -22.95 -2.02 7.19
CA ASP A 538 -24.31 -1.56 6.93
C ASP A 538 -24.48 -1.17 5.44
N SER A 539 -24.86 0.06 5.13
CA SER A 539 -24.96 0.58 3.76
C SER A 539 -23.62 1.10 3.19
N ASN A 540 -22.58 1.20 4.03
CA ASN A 540 -21.29 1.70 3.63
C ASN A 540 -20.44 0.58 3.02
N VAL A 541 -19.87 0.82 1.86
CA VAL A 541 -18.96 -0.11 1.19
C VAL A 541 -17.64 0.61 0.90
N PHE A 542 -16.55 0.03 1.36
CA PHE A 542 -15.19 0.53 1.10
C PHE A 542 -14.52 -0.35 0.06
N ALA A 543 -13.83 0.28 -0.89
CA ALA A 543 -13.12 -0.37 -1.98
C ALA A 543 -11.66 0.10 -2.01
N GLY A 544 -10.74 -0.83 -1.83
CA GLY A 544 -9.31 -0.61 -1.95
C GLY A 544 -8.82 -1.01 -3.34
N THR A 545 -8.14 -0.08 -4.04
CA THR A 545 -7.76 -0.24 -5.45
C THR A 545 -6.26 -0.47 -5.65
N TRP A 546 -5.91 -0.93 -6.85
CA TRP A 546 -4.53 -1.02 -7.33
C TRP A 546 -4.12 0.24 -8.11
N GLY A 547 -3.83 1.33 -7.38
CA GLY A 547 -3.28 2.54 -7.99
C GLY A 547 -4.13 3.81 -7.86
N SER A 548 -5.38 3.71 -7.37
CA SER A 548 -6.26 4.88 -7.14
C SER A 548 -6.63 5.10 -5.68
N GLY A 549 -6.04 4.33 -4.75
CA GLY A 549 -6.26 4.46 -3.32
C GLY A 549 -7.58 3.86 -2.83
N MET A 550 -8.22 4.53 -1.87
CA MET A 550 -9.44 4.08 -1.19
C MET A 550 -10.66 4.85 -1.69
N TYR A 551 -11.73 4.12 -1.96
CA TYR A 551 -13.05 4.66 -2.26
C TYR A 551 -14.07 4.20 -1.23
N MET A 552 -15.12 4.98 -1.04
CA MET A 552 -16.25 4.68 -0.18
C MET A 552 -17.56 4.99 -0.90
N SER A 553 -18.54 4.10 -0.73
CA SER A 553 -19.95 4.35 -1.04
C SER A 553 -20.75 4.33 0.25
N ALA A 554 -21.61 5.32 0.45
CA ALA A 554 -22.53 5.39 1.60
C ALA A 554 -23.94 4.83 1.26
N ASN A 555 -24.17 4.41 0.01
CA ASN A 555 -25.48 4.00 -0.50
C ASN A 555 -25.42 2.66 -1.26
N SER A 556 -24.69 1.70 -0.70
CA SER A 556 -24.59 0.33 -1.25
C SER A 556 -24.06 0.28 -2.68
N GLY A 557 -23.15 1.20 -3.05
CA GLY A 557 -22.47 1.20 -4.34
C GLY A 557 -23.12 2.07 -5.42
N ASP A 558 -24.20 2.81 -5.13
CA ASP A 558 -24.82 3.69 -6.15
C ASP A 558 -23.91 4.87 -6.51
N ASP A 559 -23.20 5.43 -5.53
CA ASP A 559 -22.21 6.49 -5.73
C ASP A 559 -20.93 6.18 -4.97
N TRP A 560 -19.78 6.55 -5.54
CA TRP A 560 -18.46 6.34 -4.96
C TRP A 560 -17.69 7.64 -4.83
N ALA A 561 -17.11 7.86 -3.66
CA ALA A 561 -16.23 8.98 -3.37
C ALA A 561 -14.83 8.48 -3.01
N GLN A 562 -13.80 9.15 -3.49
CA GLN A 562 -12.42 8.86 -3.08
C GLN A 562 -12.19 9.40 -1.66
N VAL A 563 -11.68 8.55 -0.76
CA VAL A 563 -11.42 8.88 0.65
C VAL A 563 -9.96 8.67 1.03
N SER A 564 -9.06 9.01 0.11
CA SER A 564 -7.61 8.76 0.22
C SER A 564 -6.81 9.88 0.88
N THR A 565 -7.42 10.98 1.35
CA THR A 565 -6.70 12.12 1.93
C THR A 565 -5.75 11.69 3.05
N GLY A 566 -4.46 12.02 2.92
CA GLY A 566 -3.40 11.60 3.84
C GLY A 566 -2.78 10.23 3.54
N LEU A 567 -3.45 9.36 2.76
CA LEU A 567 -2.95 8.06 2.38
C LEU A 567 -1.93 8.22 1.24
N THR A 568 -0.66 7.96 1.51
CA THR A 568 0.40 8.11 0.51
C THR A 568 0.56 6.89 -0.40
N SER A 569 -0.03 5.72 -0.03
CA SER A 569 -0.10 4.55 -0.90
C SER A 569 -1.38 4.56 -1.72
N ALA A 570 -1.21 4.43 -3.04
CA ALA A 570 -2.34 4.27 -3.95
C ALA A 570 -2.81 2.80 -4.11
N VAL A 571 -2.08 1.82 -3.54
CA VAL A 571 -2.38 0.39 -3.65
C VAL A 571 -2.83 -0.16 -2.31
N ILE A 572 -4.11 -0.53 -2.23
CA ILE A 572 -4.75 -1.07 -1.03
C ILE A 572 -5.08 -2.56 -1.26
N ARG A 573 -4.53 -3.43 -0.42
CA ARG A 573 -4.64 -4.90 -0.55
C ARG A 573 -5.62 -5.53 0.43
N SER A 574 -5.85 -4.89 1.56
CA SER A 574 -6.75 -5.40 2.59
C SER A 574 -7.37 -4.26 3.39
N ILE A 575 -8.58 -4.48 3.85
CA ILE A 575 -9.34 -3.54 4.68
C ILE A 575 -9.94 -4.33 5.83
N VAL A 576 -9.88 -3.76 7.03
CA VAL A 576 -10.59 -4.30 8.20
C VAL A 576 -11.14 -3.14 9.03
N VAL A 577 -12.21 -3.39 9.74
CA VAL A 577 -12.79 -2.42 10.67
C VAL A 577 -12.77 -3.00 12.08
N GLU A 578 -12.39 -2.15 13.03
CA GLU A 578 -12.46 -2.43 14.46
C GLU A 578 -13.10 -1.25 15.18
N GLY A 579 -14.24 -1.49 15.79
CA GLY A 579 -15.05 -0.44 16.42
C GLY A 579 -15.42 0.64 15.42
N THR A 580 -14.95 1.87 15.63
CA THR A 580 -15.21 3.04 14.79
C THR A 580 -14.07 3.41 13.85
N THR A 581 -13.04 2.56 13.75
CA THR A 581 -11.84 2.83 12.97
C THR A 581 -11.66 1.80 11.84
N ILE A 582 -11.40 2.28 10.64
CA ILE A 582 -11.01 1.47 9.49
C ILE A 582 -9.49 1.42 9.38
N TYR A 583 -8.98 0.26 9.03
CA TYR A 583 -7.56 0.01 8.78
C TYR A 583 -7.37 -0.49 7.35
N ALA A 584 -6.37 0.05 6.69
CA ALA A 584 -5.99 -0.30 5.33
C ALA A 584 -4.58 -0.88 5.30
N GLY A 585 -4.44 -2.10 4.81
CA GLY A 585 -3.17 -2.73 4.51
C GLY A 585 -2.73 -2.37 3.10
N THR A 586 -1.51 -1.83 2.95
CA THR A 586 -1.03 -1.27 1.70
C THR A 586 0.11 -2.06 1.08
N TRP A 587 0.35 -1.85 -0.20
CA TRP A 587 1.50 -2.40 -0.91
C TRP A 587 2.72 -1.51 -0.69
N GLY A 588 3.54 -1.85 0.31
CA GLY A 588 4.84 -1.24 0.57
C GLY A 588 4.86 -0.06 1.54
N LEU A 589 3.72 0.33 2.13
CA LEU A 589 3.63 1.42 3.13
C LEU A 589 2.90 1.00 4.40
N GLY A 590 2.90 -0.30 4.74
CA GLY A 590 2.39 -0.83 5.99
C GLY A 590 0.87 -0.67 6.16
N VAL A 591 0.45 -0.44 7.40
CA VAL A 591 -0.95 -0.30 7.79
C VAL A 591 -1.27 1.17 8.08
N TRP A 592 -2.41 1.62 7.59
CA TRP A 592 -2.96 2.95 7.81
C TRP A 592 -4.30 2.86 8.52
N SER A 593 -4.63 3.85 9.33
CA SER A 593 -5.89 3.92 10.08
C SER A 593 -6.58 5.26 9.89
N ARG A 594 -7.93 5.25 9.97
CA ARG A 594 -8.75 6.45 9.95
C ARG A 594 -10.08 6.20 10.68
N PRO A 595 -10.58 7.12 11.50
CA PRO A 595 -11.94 7.04 12.03
C PRO A 595 -12.98 7.03 10.89
N ILE A 596 -13.94 6.10 10.95
CA ILE A 596 -15.00 5.98 9.94
C ILE A 596 -15.85 7.26 9.88
N SER A 597 -16.14 7.86 11.04
CA SER A 597 -16.90 9.12 11.14
C SER A 597 -16.30 10.28 10.35
N GLU A 598 -15.02 10.25 10.07
CA GLU A 598 -14.34 11.28 9.27
C GLU A 598 -14.43 11.04 7.76
N MET A 599 -14.86 9.86 7.34
CA MET A 599 -15.05 9.47 5.93
C MET A 599 -16.52 9.46 5.54
N ILE A 600 -17.38 9.06 6.47
CA ILE A 600 -18.80 9.28 6.37
C ILE A 600 -18.98 10.80 6.60
N VAL A 601 -18.72 11.56 5.56
CA VAL A 601 -19.30 12.89 5.50
C VAL A 601 -20.79 12.63 5.55
N SER A 602 -21.40 12.71 6.75
CA SER A 602 -22.80 13.07 6.83
C SER A 602 -22.88 14.26 5.89
N SER A 603 -23.79 14.28 4.94
CA SER A 603 -23.98 15.34 3.96
C SER A 603 -24.39 16.68 4.61
N VAL A 604 -23.63 17.08 5.63
CA VAL A 604 -23.67 18.33 6.35
C VAL A 604 -22.23 18.80 6.39
N ASP A 605 -21.92 19.81 5.55
CA ASP A 605 -20.71 20.64 5.50
C ASP A 605 -19.53 20.23 4.59
N ASP A 606 -19.78 20.05 3.28
CA ASP A 606 -18.76 20.44 2.30
C ASP A 606 -19.39 21.01 0.99
N HIS A 607 -20.31 21.95 1.16
CA HIS A 607 -20.79 22.82 0.08
C HIS A 607 -20.47 24.28 0.38
N GLN A 608 -19.23 24.59 0.63
CA GLN A 608 -18.73 25.94 0.50
C GLN A 608 -17.99 26.09 -0.84
N SER A 609 -18.72 26.09 -1.98
CA SER A 609 -18.38 26.85 -3.18
C SER A 609 -19.33 26.73 -4.37
N ASP A 610 -20.31 25.80 -4.39
CA ASP A 610 -21.29 25.82 -5.50
C ASP A 610 -22.69 26.13 -5.01
N ALA A 611 -23.03 27.43 -5.00
CA ALA A 611 -24.42 27.87 -4.90
C ALA A 611 -25.23 27.15 -6.01
N PRO A 612 -26.38 26.51 -5.67
CA PRO A 612 -27.17 25.80 -6.67
C PRO A 612 -27.49 26.70 -7.87
N VAL A 613 -27.19 26.25 -9.08
CA VAL A 613 -27.38 27.04 -10.30
C VAL A 613 -28.87 27.27 -10.59
N ARG A 614 -29.77 26.47 -9.96
CA ARG A 614 -31.23 26.55 -10.10
C ARG A 614 -31.95 26.12 -8.84
N PHE A 615 -33.17 26.61 -8.62
CA PHE A 615 -34.10 26.08 -7.62
C PHE A 615 -34.47 24.65 -7.94
N ALA A 616 -34.59 23.80 -6.94
CA ALA A 616 -35.04 22.40 -7.09
C ALA A 616 -35.80 21.95 -5.84
N LEU A 617 -36.73 21.00 -6.03
CA LEU A 617 -37.42 20.28 -4.98
C LEU A 617 -37.23 18.79 -5.23
N ASP A 618 -36.61 18.06 -4.34
CA ASP A 618 -36.32 16.63 -4.50
C ASP A 618 -37.49 15.76 -4.02
N GLN A 619 -37.48 14.47 -4.38
CA GLN A 619 -38.42 13.49 -3.83
C GLN A 619 -38.07 13.26 -2.35
N ASN A 620 -39.08 13.26 -1.50
CA ASN A 620 -38.89 12.96 -0.09
C ASN A 620 -38.40 11.52 0.12
N TYR A 621 -37.59 11.32 1.14
CA TYR A 621 -37.07 10.00 1.50
C TYR A 621 -37.13 9.79 3.03
N PRO A 622 -37.64 8.62 3.48
CA PRO A 622 -38.27 7.54 2.71
C PRO A 622 -39.62 7.94 2.09
N ASN A 623 -40.07 7.23 1.03
CA ASN A 623 -41.40 7.37 0.44
C ASN A 623 -41.84 6.03 -0.18
N PRO A 624 -42.83 5.28 0.37
CA PRO A 624 -43.68 5.65 1.52
C PRO A 624 -42.90 5.81 2.84
N PHE A 625 -43.46 6.53 3.82
CA PHE A 625 -42.82 6.80 5.11
C PHE A 625 -43.73 6.54 6.32
N ASN A 626 -43.11 6.31 7.47
CA ASN A 626 -43.76 6.12 8.77
C ASN A 626 -42.73 6.34 9.92
N PRO A 627 -42.92 7.25 10.86
CA PRO A 627 -43.85 8.38 10.82
C PRO A 627 -43.26 9.61 10.14
N SER A 628 -41.96 9.65 9.86
CA SER A 628 -41.26 10.84 9.36
C SER A 628 -40.56 10.65 8.02
N THR A 629 -40.39 11.75 7.29
CA THR A 629 -39.66 11.81 6.04
C THR A 629 -38.90 13.12 5.89
N THR A 630 -37.82 13.12 5.12
CA THR A 630 -37.03 14.31 4.81
C THR A 630 -37.32 14.78 3.40
N ILE A 631 -37.57 16.09 3.23
CA ILE A 631 -37.78 16.77 1.96
C ILE A 631 -36.57 17.65 1.72
N ARG A 632 -35.84 17.38 0.63
CA ARG A 632 -34.68 18.18 0.19
C ARG A 632 -35.07 19.20 -0.84
N PHE A 633 -34.48 20.41 -0.76
CA PHE A 633 -34.66 21.44 -1.78
C PHE A 633 -33.41 22.33 -1.93
N ALA A 634 -33.32 22.98 -3.09
CA ALA A 634 -32.20 23.86 -3.43
C ALA A 634 -32.68 25.28 -3.71
N VAL A 635 -31.97 26.26 -3.17
CA VAL A 635 -32.21 27.70 -3.36
C VAL A 635 -31.02 28.26 -4.15
N SER A 636 -31.27 28.85 -5.33
CA SER A 636 -30.22 29.38 -6.21
C SER A 636 -29.88 30.85 -5.98
N THR A 637 -30.81 31.61 -5.44
CA THR A 637 -30.60 33.05 -5.11
C THR A 637 -31.28 33.37 -3.79
N THR A 638 -30.70 34.28 -3.01
CA THR A 638 -31.31 34.73 -1.74
C THR A 638 -32.73 35.24 -1.96
N GLY A 639 -33.70 34.68 -1.25
CA GLY A 639 -35.10 35.05 -1.37
C GLY A 639 -36.02 34.36 -0.38
N SER A 640 -37.28 34.81 -0.31
CA SER A 640 -38.32 34.15 0.49
C SER A 640 -38.64 32.78 -0.09
N VAL A 641 -38.60 31.77 0.77
CA VAL A 641 -38.89 30.37 0.44
C VAL A 641 -40.00 29.86 1.34
N VAL A 642 -41.06 29.30 0.73
CA VAL A 642 -42.16 28.66 1.45
C VAL A 642 -42.24 27.21 1.01
N LEU A 643 -42.08 26.27 1.96
CA LEU A 643 -42.31 24.85 1.74
C LEU A 643 -43.53 24.40 2.56
N SER A 644 -44.56 23.90 1.88
CA SER A 644 -45.83 23.52 2.51
C SER A 644 -46.33 22.15 2.08
N VAL A 645 -47.09 21.49 2.98
CA VAL A 645 -47.74 20.19 2.77
C VAL A 645 -49.24 20.38 2.57
N HIS A 646 -49.79 19.64 1.61
CA HIS A 646 -51.18 19.73 1.15
C HIS A 646 -51.85 18.36 1.06
N ASP A 647 -53.15 18.30 1.25
CA ASP A 647 -53.98 17.13 0.99
C ASP A 647 -54.29 16.96 -0.51
N VAL A 648 -55.00 15.93 -0.87
CA VAL A 648 -55.41 15.60 -2.24
C VAL A 648 -56.36 16.63 -2.85
N LEU A 649 -57.02 17.46 -2.05
CA LEU A 649 -57.89 18.56 -2.47
C LEU A 649 -57.14 19.88 -2.62
N GLY A 650 -55.79 19.90 -2.36
CA GLY A 650 -54.93 21.08 -2.45
C GLY A 650 -55.02 21.97 -1.20
N ARG A 651 -55.70 21.57 -0.12
CA ARG A 651 -55.76 22.33 1.13
C ARG A 651 -54.43 22.23 1.87
N LYS A 652 -53.89 23.37 2.26
CA LYS A 652 -52.64 23.43 3.00
C LYS A 652 -52.84 22.86 4.43
N LEU A 653 -52.06 21.85 4.76
CA LEU A 653 -52.07 21.17 6.05
C LEU A 653 -51.01 21.74 7.01
N ARG A 654 -49.80 22.00 6.52
CA ARG A 654 -48.67 22.45 7.31
C ARG A 654 -47.69 23.25 6.46
N THR A 655 -47.07 24.27 7.03
CA THR A 655 -45.90 24.94 6.47
C THR A 655 -44.67 24.43 7.20
N LEU A 656 -43.66 23.98 6.43
CA LEU A 656 -42.41 23.41 6.93
C LEU A 656 -41.29 24.45 6.97
N VAL A 657 -41.28 25.36 5.98
CA VAL A 657 -40.32 26.45 5.85
C VAL A 657 -41.10 27.69 5.41
N ASP A 658 -40.82 28.86 6.01
CA ASP A 658 -41.31 30.18 5.63
C ASP A 658 -40.29 31.23 6.05
N GLU A 659 -39.18 31.27 5.32
CA GLU A 659 -38.01 32.08 5.67
C GLU A 659 -37.32 32.66 4.43
N VAL A 660 -36.50 33.70 4.64
CA VAL A 660 -35.57 34.20 3.62
C VAL A 660 -34.28 33.40 3.70
N LEU A 661 -34.03 32.57 2.69
CA LEU A 661 -32.86 31.71 2.66
C LEU A 661 -31.82 32.18 1.64
N PRO A 662 -30.50 32.11 1.96
CA PRO A 662 -29.43 32.35 1.00
C PRO A 662 -29.31 31.18 0.01
N PRO A 663 -28.54 31.34 -1.09
CA PRO A 663 -28.24 30.18 -1.98
C PRO A 663 -27.67 28.99 -1.20
N GLY A 664 -28.24 27.80 -1.39
CA GLY A 664 -27.86 26.62 -0.65
C GLY A 664 -28.79 25.43 -0.88
N ARG A 665 -28.46 24.27 -0.30
CA ARG A 665 -29.32 23.09 -0.22
C ARG A 665 -29.83 22.95 1.19
N TYR A 666 -31.10 22.57 1.33
CA TYR A 666 -31.81 22.54 2.62
C TYR A 666 -32.61 21.25 2.78
N ASP A 667 -32.73 20.77 3.99
CA ASP A 667 -33.52 19.63 4.39
C ASP A 667 -34.64 20.05 5.35
N ALA A 668 -35.88 19.66 5.06
CA ALA A 668 -37.02 19.86 5.93
C ALA A 668 -37.60 18.51 6.36
N VAL A 669 -37.64 18.25 7.66
CA VAL A 669 -38.23 17.02 8.20
C VAL A 669 -39.74 17.20 8.40
N PHE A 670 -40.50 16.24 7.87
CA PHE A 670 -41.94 16.19 8.04
C PHE A 670 -42.34 14.94 8.87
N ASP A 671 -43.07 15.18 9.95
CA ASP A 671 -43.69 14.15 10.78
C ASP A 671 -45.19 14.04 10.45
N GLY A 672 -45.63 12.86 10.01
CA GLY A 672 -46.98 12.54 9.58
C GLY A 672 -47.86 11.92 10.67
N ASN A 673 -47.44 11.85 11.95
CA ASN A 673 -48.16 11.16 13.01
C ASN A 673 -49.66 11.54 13.15
N GLU A 674 -50.01 12.79 12.85
CA GLU A 674 -51.37 13.33 12.91
C GLU A 674 -52.18 13.07 11.61
N LEU A 675 -51.56 12.51 10.57
CA LEU A 675 -52.23 12.26 9.30
C LEU A 675 -52.82 10.82 9.25
N ALA A 676 -53.82 10.64 8.39
CA ALA A 676 -54.29 9.31 7.99
C ALA A 676 -53.35 8.74 6.90
N SER A 677 -53.23 7.39 6.83
CA SER A 677 -52.55 6.76 5.71
C SER A 677 -53.16 7.21 4.40
N GLY A 678 -52.30 7.66 3.43
CA GLY A 678 -52.79 8.20 2.17
C GLY A 678 -51.75 8.93 1.37
N VAL A 679 -52.23 9.55 0.28
CA VAL A 679 -51.42 10.35 -0.63
C VAL A 679 -51.52 11.83 -0.25
N TYR A 680 -50.39 12.51 -0.23
CA TYR A 680 -50.24 13.92 0.07
C TYR A 680 -49.30 14.58 -0.94
N PHE A 681 -49.26 15.90 -0.92
CA PHE A 681 -48.39 16.69 -1.78
C PHE A 681 -47.59 17.69 -0.93
N TYR A 682 -46.37 17.98 -1.32
CA TYR A 682 -45.61 19.10 -0.79
C TYR A 682 -45.16 20.01 -1.93
N ARG A 683 -45.15 21.32 -1.63
CA ARG A 683 -44.95 22.38 -2.62
C ARG A 683 -43.94 23.37 -2.05
N ILE A 684 -42.94 23.70 -2.89
CA ILE A 684 -42.03 24.80 -2.66
C ILE A 684 -42.44 26.01 -3.52
N GLU A 685 -42.35 27.19 -2.94
CA GLU A 685 -42.51 28.48 -3.65
C GLU A 685 -41.30 29.36 -3.26
N ALA A 686 -40.55 29.86 -4.26
CA ALA A 686 -39.38 30.67 -4.08
C ALA A 686 -39.27 31.69 -5.24
N GLY A 687 -39.72 32.94 -5.01
CA GLY A 687 -39.85 33.96 -6.04
C GLY A 687 -40.79 33.50 -7.16
N THR A 688 -40.30 33.39 -8.38
CA THR A 688 -41.09 32.91 -9.55
C THR A 688 -41.07 31.38 -9.69
N PHE A 689 -40.25 30.69 -8.91
CA PHE A 689 -40.15 29.23 -8.94
C PHE A 689 -41.23 28.59 -8.06
N SER A 690 -41.92 27.61 -8.59
CA SER A 690 -42.85 26.75 -7.83
C SER A 690 -42.78 25.31 -8.35
N GLN A 691 -42.66 24.37 -7.45
CA GLN A 691 -42.65 22.95 -7.77
C GLN A 691 -43.45 22.16 -6.73
N THR A 692 -44.21 21.15 -7.18
CA THR A 692 -44.99 20.26 -6.30
C THR A 692 -44.60 18.82 -6.54
N ARG A 693 -44.46 18.04 -5.44
CA ARG A 693 -44.23 16.60 -5.49
C ARG A 693 -45.24 15.84 -4.61
N LYS A 694 -45.38 14.55 -4.89
CA LYS A 694 -46.27 13.64 -4.21
C LYS A 694 -45.49 12.79 -3.20
N PHE A 695 -46.08 12.52 -2.03
CA PHE A 695 -45.60 11.51 -1.11
C PHE A 695 -46.73 10.61 -0.62
N VAL A 696 -46.33 9.44 -0.06
CA VAL A 696 -47.27 8.46 0.50
C VAL A 696 -46.93 8.26 1.97
N PHE A 697 -47.92 8.51 2.84
CA PHE A 697 -47.84 8.20 4.25
C PHE A 697 -48.54 6.89 4.55
N GLN A 698 -47.88 6.00 5.27
CA GLN A 698 -48.41 4.67 5.61
C GLN A 698 -48.17 4.42 7.10
N LYS A 699 -49.28 4.37 7.89
CA LYS A 699 -49.24 3.98 9.33
C LYS A 699 -48.99 2.51 9.48
#